data_ac4c0227455fd4c6376b5e4c335e48b2
#
_entry.id   ac4c0227455fd4c6376b5e4c335e48b2
#
_cell.length_a   1.000
_cell.length_b   1.000
_cell.length_c   1.000
_cell.angle_alpha   90.00
_cell.angle_beta   90.00
_cell.angle_gamma   90.00
#
_symmetry.space_group_name_H-M   'P 1'
#
loop_
_entity.id
_entity.type
_entity.pdbx_description
1 polymer ?
#
loop_
_entity_poly.entity_id
_entity_poly.type
_entity_poly.pdbx_seq_one_letter_code
_entity_poly.pdbx_strand_id
1 'polypeptide(L)'
;VNLTTAQLNIVDAPLDSKTFLTGPAGSGKTTVGVERMRKMLASGLRGNSILVLTPQRTLQTPFERALQAPDNRPGEQVTLATVGGLARRIVDLFWPLAAGSMGFAHPNQPPIFLTLETAQYYMARIVRPMLDEGYFASVTIDRNRLYSQVIDNLNKAASVGFPYMEISERLSSAWVGDPGQQRIYKDAQESASRFRQYCLEHNLLDFSLQLEVFWNFLWRAPECHEFLTSRYSHLIYDNAEEDIPVAHDLLGEWLPNFDSALIIFDSEAGYRRFLGADPDSAGRLSGLCSSKVELIESFVTSREIQSLEKAFASKLLPDHPSQIYADSLVAITLPPSENPTRFYPQMLDWVSAEIRRLITEEGIPPEEIVVLGPYLPDALRFSLSTRLDELQIPWRSLRPSRSLREEPASHCLLTLAELAHPGWNIRPTKFDVAYAFLYAIDGMDLVRAQLLAEIVYHSKDISLSGFAQIRTEVQERITYIFGQQYEVLREWIEFYRQQSVPDPLDHFLRRLFGEVLSQKGFGFHRNNDAARTAASLVESVLKFRQAMDPAFTDKTSAEAGSLLKNLEMGKEYIGMLQDGVIAAQYVEAWQAGRNEAVLLAPAHTFLMMNQPATIQFWLDAGSGGWWERLFQPLTQPYVLSRSWERNRAWTDADDQAANQQTLARLITGLLKRCRSRVFLGLSDLGEAGFEQRGPLLKAIWKMQMEIRNRNEN
;
A
#
# COMPACT_ATOMS: atom_id res chain seq x y z
N VAL A 1 3.06 -22.16 -21.73
CA VAL A 1 3.34 -20.83 -22.28
C VAL A 1 4.17 -21.00 -23.55
N ASN A 2 3.74 -20.42 -24.67
CA ASN A 2 4.53 -20.45 -25.90
C ASN A 2 5.51 -19.27 -25.87
N LEU A 3 6.79 -19.58 -25.74
CA LEU A 3 7.88 -18.58 -25.77
C LEU A 3 8.36 -18.34 -27.19
N THR A 4 8.72 -17.11 -27.51
CA THR A 4 9.40 -16.78 -28.76
C THR A 4 10.85 -17.29 -28.76
N THR A 5 11.48 -17.37 -29.93
CA THR A 5 12.88 -17.77 -30.03
C THR A 5 13.81 -16.86 -29.21
N ALA A 6 13.54 -15.54 -29.18
CA ALA A 6 14.31 -14.60 -28.40
C ALA A 6 14.17 -14.86 -26.89
N GLN A 7 12.94 -15.15 -26.42
CA GLN A 7 12.67 -15.50 -25.02
C GLN A 7 13.32 -16.85 -24.66
N LEU A 8 13.23 -17.87 -25.53
CA LEU A 8 13.86 -19.17 -25.31
C LEU A 8 15.39 -19.05 -25.20
N ASN A 9 16.03 -18.25 -26.02
CA ASN A 9 17.49 -18.03 -25.96
C ASN A 9 17.91 -17.47 -24.57
N ILE A 10 17.08 -16.65 -23.92
CA ILE A 10 17.38 -16.13 -22.57
C ILE A 10 17.14 -17.22 -21.52
N VAL A 11 16.02 -17.96 -21.62
CA VAL A 11 15.72 -19.08 -20.72
C VAL A 11 16.82 -20.13 -20.79
N ASP A 12 17.37 -20.38 -21.99
CA ASP A 12 18.38 -21.38 -22.28
C ASP A 12 19.83 -20.87 -22.15
N ALA A 13 20.01 -19.59 -21.80
CA ALA A 13 21.34 -19.01 -21.63
C ALA A 13 22.20 -19.81 -20.62
N PRO A 14 23.52 -19.88 -20.79
CA PRO A 14 24.42 -20.59 -19.89
C PRO A 14 24.28 -20.14 -18.44
N LEU A 15 24.59 -21.04 -17.49
CA LEU A 15 24.49 -20.78 -16.05
C LEU A 15 25.67 -19.99 -15.47
N ASP A 16 26.57 -19.53 -16.32
CA ASP A 16 27.68 -18.63 -16.04
C ASP A 16 27.50 -17.24 -16.71
N SER A 17 26.31 -16.95 -17.24
CA SER A 17 26.01 -15.71 -17.95
C SER A 17 25.28 -14.70 -17.06
N LYS A 18 25.62 -13.43 -17.26
CA LYS A 18 24.92 -12.30 -16.65
C LYS A 18 24.22 -11.50 -17.75
N THR A 19 22.89 -11.54 -17.74
CA THR A 19 22.06 -10.96 -18.79
C THR A 19 21.24 -9.78 -18.25
N PHE A 20 21.28 -8.66 -18.97
CA PHE A 20 20.41 -7.52 -18.75
C PHE A 20 19.30 -7.53 -19.80
N LEU A 21 18.07 -7.79 -19.37
CA LEU A 21 16.89 -7.95 -20.22
C LEU A 21 16.04 -6.69 -20.18
N THR A 22 15.87 -6.05 -21.33
CA THR A 22 15.00 -4.88 -21.49
C THR A 22 13.80 -5.18 -22.39
N GLY A 23 12.81 -4.32 -22.36
CA GLY A 23 11.65 -4.36 -23.24
C GLY A 23 10.44 -3.66 -22.66
N PRO A 24 9.41 -3.37 -23.45
CA PRO A 24 8.18 -2.72 -22.98
C PRO A 24 7.39 -3.64 -22.07
N ALA A 25 6.44 -3.05 -21.31
CA ALA A 25 5.46 -3.84 -20.57
C ALA A 25 4.68 -4.77 -21.55
N GLY A 26 4.38 -5.99 -21.11
CA GLY A 26 3.71 -6.98 -21.95
C GLY A 26 4.61 -7.77 -22.90
N SER A 27 5.93 -7.54 -22.93
CA SER A 27 6.88 -8.32 -23.76
C SER A 27 7.25 -9.68 -23.16
N GLY A 28 6.69 -10.05 -22.00
CA GLY A 28 6.93 -11.34 -21.36
C GLY A 28 8.22 -11.44 -20.56
N LYS A 29 8.83 -10.34 -20.17
CA LYS A 29 10.08 -10.31 -19.36
C LYS A 29 9.98 -11.13 -18.07
N THR A 30 8.96 -10.91 -17.26
CA THR A 30 8.72 -11.68 -16.04
C THR A 30 8.48 -13.17 -16.34
N THR A 31 7.79 -13.49 -17.44
CA THR A 31 7.60 -14.88 -17.90
C THR A 31 8.94 -15.54 -18.17
N VAL A 32 9.85 -14.84 -18.85
CA VAL A 32 11.23 -15.32 -19.07
C VAL A 32 11.94 -15.58 -17.74
N GLY A 33 11.82 -14.68 -16.77
CA GLY A 33 12.39 -14.86 -15.43
C GLY A 33 11.85 -16.12 -14.72
N VAL A 34 10.52 -16.32 -14.77
CA VAL A 34 9.86 -17.51 -14.20
C VAL A 34 10.35 -18.80 -14.90
N GLU A 35 10.35 -18.83 -16.23
CA GLU A 35 10.77 -20.03 -16.98
C GLU A 35 12.28 -20.29 -16.83
N ARG A 36 13.11 -19.23 -16.70
CA ARG A 36 14.52 -19.37 -16.34
C ARG A 36 14.69 -20.05 -14.98
N MET A 37 13.94 -19.60 -13.96
CA MET A 37 13.95 -20.23 -12.63
C MET A 37 13.55 -21.72 -12.72
N ARG A 38 12.45 -22.02 -13.43
CA ARG A 38 12.00 -23.42 -13.62
C ARG A 38 13.08 -24.29 -14.28
N LYS A 39 13.73 -23.75 -15.30
CA LYS A 39 14.80 -24.45 -16.00
C LYS A 39 16.02 -24.71 -15.10
N MET A 40 16.41 -23.72 -14.29
CA MET A 40 17.47 -23.87 -13.29
C MET A 40 17.16 -25.04 -12.34
N LEU A 41 15.95 -25.08 -11.78
CA LEU A 41 15.50 -26.17 -10.91
C LEU A 41 15.45 -27.53 -11.65
N ALA A 42 14.98 -27.54 -12.89
CA ALA A 42 14.91 -28.76 -13.70
C ALA A 42 16.29 -29.29 -14.06
N SER A 43 17.30 -28.44 -14.18
CA SER A 43 18.70 -28.83 -14.40
C SER A 43 19.40 -29.40 -13.17
N GLY A 44 18.72 -29.40 -12.01
CA GLY A 44 19.24 -29.97 -10.76
C GLY A 44 19.96 -28.96 -9.86
N LEU A 45 19.84 -27.66 -10.14
CA LEU A 45 20.36 -26.63 -9.23
C LEU A 45 19.56 -26.64 -7.92
N ARG A 46 20.27 -26.40 -6.81
CA ARG A 46 19.64 -26.29 -5.50
C ARG A 46 18.81 -25.03 -5.41
N GLY A 47 17.54 -25.14 -4.97
CA GLY A 47 16.66 -23.98 -4.85
C GLY A 47 17.21 -22.90 -3.92
N ASN A 48 17.87 -23.29 -2.83
CA ASN A 48 18.47 -22.34 -1.87
C ASN A 48 19.67 -21.54 -2.41
N SER A 49 20.25 -21.92 -3.56
CA SER A 49 21.30 -21.16 -4.25
C SER A 49 20.72 -20.09 -5.20
N ILE A 50 19.39 -20.07 -5.40
CA ILE A 50 18.71 -19.14 -6.29
C ILE A 50 18.06 -18.03 -5.46
N LEU A 51 18.40 -16.79 -5.75
CA LEU A 51 17.79 -15.59 -5.18
C LEU A 51 16.94 -14.89 -6.24
N VAL A 52 15.65 -14.72 -5.97
CA VAL A 52 14.75 -13.88 -6.77
C VAL A 52 14.46 -12.60 -5.98
N LEU A 53 14.87 -11.48 -6.53
CA LEU A 53 14.60 -10.16 -5.96
C LEU A 53 13.54 -9.42 -6.75
N THR A 54 12.65 -8.74 -6.03
CA THR A 54 11.65 -7.85 -6.60
C THR A 54 11.49 -6.62 -5.68
N PRO A 55 11.09 -5.46 -6.19
CA PRO A 55 10.86 -4.26 -5.38
C PRO A 55 9.75 -4.41 -4.35
N GLN A 56 8.78 -5.29 -4.61
CA GLN A 56 7.61 -5.52 -3.76
C GLN A 56 7.22 -7.00 -3.72
N ARG A 57 6.63 -7.43 -2.60
CA ARG A 57 6.11 -8.80 -2.43
C ARG A 57 5.05 -9.17 -3.47
N THR A 58 4.17 -8.24 -3.84
CA THR A 58 3.13 -8.49 -4.84
C THR A 58 3.68 -8.89 -6.22
N LEU A 59 4.87 -8.41 -6.56
CA LEU A 59 5.57 -8.77 -7.80
C LEU A 59 6.21 -10.17 -7.75
N GLN A 60 6.27 -10.82 -6.57
CA GLN A 60 6.74 -12.20 -6.41
C GLN A 60 5.70 -13.25 -6.83
N THR A 61 4.42 -12.86 -6.89
CA THR A 61 3.30 -13.78 -7.17
C THR A 61 3.49 -14.70 -8.39
N PRO A 62 4.03 -14.24 -9.55
CA PRO A 62 4.28 -15.14 -10.68
C PRO A 62 5.28 -16.24 -10.34
N PHE A 63 6.32 -15.93 -9.58
CA PHE A 63 7.35 -16.88 -9.15
C PHE A 63 6.79 -17.83 -8.07
N GLU A 64 6.02 -17.34 -7.12
CA GLU A 64 5.33 -18.15 -6.09
C GLU A 64 4.40 -19.17 -6.72
N ARG A 65 3.55 -18.74 -7.66
CA ARG A 65 2.65 -19.65 -8.40
C ARG A 65 3.43 -20.72 -9.18
N ALA A 66 4.55 -20.33 -9.79
CA ALA A 66 5.40 -21.26 -10.50
C ALA A 66 6.03 -22.31 -9.57
N LEU A 67 6.44 -21.92 -8.36
CA LEU A 67 6.98 -22.82 -7.34
C LEU A 67 5.93 -23.77 -6.74
N GLN A 68 4.67 -23.32 -6.67
CA GLN A 68 3.55 -24.14 -6.16
C GLN A 68 2.96 -25.09 -7.21
N ALA A 69 3.41 -25.02 -8.46
CA ALA A 69 2.90 -25.89 -9.53
C ALA A 69 3.21 -27.38 -9.23
N PRO A 70 2.26 -28.30 -9.51
CA PRO A 70 2.42 -29.75 -9.20
C PRO A 70 3.62 -30.41 -9.88
N ASP A 71 4.09 -29.84 -10.98
CA ASP A 71 5.19 -30.37 -11.77
C ASP A 71 6.58 -30.12 -11.17
N ASN A 72 6.66 -29.34 -10.08
CA ASN A 72 7.92 -29.08 -9.40
C ASN A 72 8.37 -30.28 -8.58
N ARG A 73 9.64 -30.64 -8.76
CA ARG A 73 10.27 -31.67 -7.92
C ARG A 73 10.41 -31.15 -6.49
N PRO A 74 10.20 -32.02 -5.48
CA PRO A 74 10.54 -31.68 -4.11
C PRO A 74 12.02 -31.29 -4.02
N GLY A 75 12.32 -30.17 -3.40
CA GLY A 75 13.68 -29.67 -3.29
C GLY A 75 13.79 -28.51 -2.31
N GLU A 76 14.99 -27.96 -2.15
CA GLU A 76 15.23 -26.79 -1.34
C GLU A 76 14.52 -25.57 -1.92
N GLN A 77 14.00 -24.72 -1.04
CA GLN A 77 13.17 -23.59 -1.43
C GLN A 77 13.99 -22.45 -2.03
N VAL A 78 13.56 -21.96 -3.19
CA VAL A 78 14.07 -20.70 -3.79
C VAL A 78 13.79 -19.53 -2.87
N THR A 79 14.77 -18.65 -2.68
CA THR A 79 14.57 -17.44 -1.87
C THR A 79 13.92 -16.35 -2.71
N LEU A 80 12.66 -16.04 -2.40
CA LEU A 80 11.96 -14.87 -2.93
C LEU A 80 12.04 -13.74 -1.88
N ALA A 81 12.56 -12.58 -2.25
CA ALA A 81 12.75 -11.47 -1.32
C ALA A 81 12.61 -10.10 -1.99
N THR A 82 12.35 -9.09 -1.17
CA THR A 82 12.69 -7.70 -1.47
C THR A 82 14.02 -7.37 -0.79
N VAL A 83 14.73 -6.33 -1.23
CA VAL A 83 15.98 -5.93 -0.55
C VAL A 83 15.73 -5.59 0.91
N GLY A 84 14.62 -4.87 1.22
CA GLY A 84 14.24 -4.62 2.62
C GLY A 84 13.93 -5.90 3.42
N GLY A 85 13.29 -6.90 2.79
CA GLY A 85 13.03 -8.20 3.43
C GLY A 85 14.30 -9.02 3.65
N LEU A 86 15.25 -8.95 2.73
CA LEU A 86 16.58 -9.55 2.88
C LEU A 86 17.36 -8.86 4.01
N ALA A 87 17.40 -7.52 4.00
CA ALA A 87 18.03 -6.72 5.04
C ALA A 87 17.51 -7.09 6.44
N ARG A 88 16.19 -7.22 6.59
CA ARG A 88 15.57 -7.63 7.87
C ARG A 88 16.09 -8.97 8.37
N ARG A 89 16.12 -9.99 7.48
CA ARG A 89 16.60 -11.34 7.85
C ARG A 89 18.07 -11.33 8.26
N ILE A 90 18.88 -10.54 7.56
CA ILE A 90 20.32 -10.46 7.82
C ILE A 90 20.60 -9.66 9.09
N VAL A 91 19.88 -8.56 9.32
CA VAL A 91 20.00 -7.79 10.57
C VAL A 91 19.59 -8.65 11.78
N ASP A 92 18.52 -9.42 11.65
CA ASP A 92 18.08 -10.32 12.73
C ASP A 92 19.13 -11.41 13.04
N LEU A 93 19.67 -12.04 11.99
CA LEU A 93 20.65 -13.12 12.12
C LEU A 93 22.02 -12.63 12.64
N PHE A 94 22.51 -11.49 12.12
CA PHE A 94 23.84 -10.94 12.42
C PHE A 94 23.79 -9.77 13.39
N TRP A 95 22.69 -9.61 14.14
CA TRP A 95 22.52 -8.53 15.11
C TRP A 95 23.70 -8.30 16.03
N PRO A 96 24.30 -9.33 16.65
CA PRO A 96 25.43 -9.14 17.57
C PRO A 96 26.65 -8.46 16.96
N LEU A 97 26.85 -8.57 15.64
CA LEU A 97 27.95 -7.91 14.94
C LEU A 97 27.71 -6.40 14.79
N ALA A 98 26.45 -6.00 14.60
CA ALA A 98 26.08 -4.62 14.28
C ALA A 98 25.75 -3.79 15.52
N ALA A 99 25.11 -4.36 16.52
CA ALA A 99 24.44 -3.64 17.59
C ALA A 99 25.38 -2.68 18.38
N GLY A 100 26.52 -3.16 18.83
CA GLY A 100 27.47 -2.33 19.56
C GLY A 100 28.10 -1.22 18.72
N SER A 101 28.47 -1.56 17.47
CA SER A 101 29.16 -0.63 16.56
C SER A 101 28.22 0.46 16.02
N MET A 102 26.93 0.18 15.95
CA MET A 102 25.91 1.15 15.50
C MET A 102 25.37 2.02 16.66
N GLY A 103 25.84 1.81 17.90
CA GLY A 103 25.48 2.64 19.05
C GLY A 103 24.15 2.28 19.71
N PHE A 104 23.68 1.05 19.53
CA PHE A 104 22.51 0.57 20.28
C PHE A 104 22.84 0.37 21.75
N ALA A 105 21.97 0.84 22.64
CA ALA A 105 22.22 0.85 24.07
C ALA A 105 22.24 -0.57 24.70
N HIS A 106 21.51 -1.51 24.11
CA HIS A 106 21.36 -2.87 24.63
C HIS A 106 21.79 -3.95 23.61
N PRO A 107 23.09 -3.99 23.21
CA PRO A 107 23.55 -4.87 22.13
C PRO A 107 23.36 -6.37 22.40
N ASN A 108 23.21 -6.77 23.66
CA ASN A 108 22.96 -8.15 24.07
C ASN A 108 21.47 -8.56 24.00
N GLN A 109 20.57 -7.64 23.68
CA GLN A 109 19.15 -7.90 23.52
C GLN A 109 18.81 -7.95 22.04
N PRO A 110 17.82 -8.78 21.62
CA PRO A 110 17.41 -8.82 20.23
C PRO A 110 16.78 -7.50 19.77
N PRO A 111 16.86 -7.17 18.48
CA PRO A 111 16.21 -5.98 17.94
C PRO A 111 14.70 -6.16 17.82
N ILE A 112 13.98 -5.06 17.92
CA ILE A 112 12.54 -5.00 17.69
C ILE A 112 12.27 -4.27 16.38
N PHE A 113 11.76 -5.00 15.39
CA PHE A 113 11.44 -4.44 14.09
C PHE A 113 10.07 -3.76 14.13
N LEU A 114 10.07 -2.45 13.92
CA LEU A 114 8.87 -1.65 13.87
C LEU A 114 8.14 -1.85 12.53
N THR A 115 6.82 -1.97 12.60
CA THR A 115 5.95 -1.76 11.44
C THR A 115 5.79 -0.27 11.19
N LEU A 116 5.20 0.12 10.04
CA LEU A 116 4.88 1.52 9.78
C LEU A 116 4.01 2.11 10.90
N GLU A 117 3.04 1.35 11.39
CA GLU A 117 2.14 1.76 12.46
C GLU A 117 2.86 2.03 13.79
N THR A 118 3.72 1.09 14.19
CA THR A 118 4.47 1.25 15.44
C THR A 118 5.53 2.35 15.33
N ALA A 119 6.12 2.55 14.15
CA ALA A 119 7.00 3.70 13.89
C ALA A 119 6.23 5.03 13.97
N GLN A 120 5.03 5.11 13.40
CA GLN A 120 4.16 6.30 13.51
C GLN A 120 3.76 6.57 14.96
N TYR A 121 3.47 5.54 15.73
CA TYR A 121 3.20 5.69 17.16
C TYR A 121 4.35 6.33 17.91
N TYR A 122 5.57 5.79 17.75
CA TYR A 122 6.73 6.36 18.43
C TYR A 122 7.04 7.77 17.93
N MET A 123 6.88 8.02 16.64
CA MET A 123 6.99 9.37 16.10
C MET A 123 5.97 10.32 16.71
N ALA A 124 4.70 9.91 16.84
CA ALA A 124 3.65 10.69 17.48
C ALA A 124 4.00 10.99 18.95
N ARG A 125 4.50 10.00 19.67
CA ARG A 125 4.89 10.14 21.09
C ARG A 125 6.03 11.13 21.29
N ILE A 126 6.95 11.22 20.33
CA ILE A 126 8.07 12.16 20.35
C ILE A 126 7.62 13.56 19.93
N VAL A 127 6.81 13.65 18.88
CA VAL A 127 6.44 14.94 18.28
C VAL A 127 5.34 15.66 19.06
N ARG A 128 4.42 14.96 19.75
CA ARG A 128 3.34 15.60 20.52
C ARG A 128 3.86 16.63 21.54
N PRO A 129 4.85 16.32 22.40
CA PRO A 129 5.45 17.32 23.29
C PRO A 129 6.09 18.49 22.52
N MET A 130 6.73 18.22 21.39
CA MET A 130 7.35 19.26 20.56
C MET A 130 6.31 20.24 20.00
N LEU A 131 5.11 19.75 19.62
CA LEU A 131 3.99 20.61 19.20
C LEU A 131 3.56 21.56 20.34
N ASP A 132 3.53 21.07 21.56
CA ASP A 132 3.19 21.88 22.75
C ASP A 132 4.30 22.91 23.04
N GLU A 133 5.54 22.62 22.68
CA GLU A 133 6.69 23.54 22.74
C GLU A 133 6.73 24.54 21.58
N GLY A 134 5.78 24.48 20.61
CA GLY A 134 5.66 25.43 19.49
C GLY A 134 6.42 25.05 18.24
N TYR A 135 6.89 23.80 18.12
CA TYR A 135 7.37 23.25 16.85
C TYR A 135 6.22 23.13 15.85
N PHE A 136 6.50 23.27 14.56
CA PHE A 136 5.52 23.19 13.47
C PHE A 136 4.32 24.16 13.58
N ALA A 137 4.49 25.30 14.28
CA ALA A 137 3.40 26.24 14.53
C ALA A 137 2.70 26.77 13.26
N SER A 138 3.39 26.81 12.13
CA SER A 138 2.85 27.24 10.84
C SER A 138 2.31 26.10 9.95
N VAL A 139 2.35 24.84 10.43
CA VAL A 139 1.92 23.68 9.65
C VAL A 139 0.43 23.42 9.87
N THR A 140 -0.35 23.39 8.79
CA THR A 140 -1.81 23.22 8.81
C THR A 140 -2.30 21.85 8.42
N ILE A 141 -1.39 20.86 8.26
CA ILE A 141 -1.76 19.48 7.93
C ILE A 141 -2.18 18.68 9.16
N ASP A 142 -2.91 17.59 8.92
CA ASP A 142 -3.23 16.61 9.94
C ASP A 142 -1.96 16.07 10.63
N ARG A 143 -2.02 15.86 11.96
CA ARG A 143 -0.88 15.40 12.76
C ARG A 143 -0.32 14.07 12.28
N ASN A 144 -1.19 13.14 11.86
CA ASN A 144 -0.74 11.84 11.39
C ASN A 144 0.01 11.94 10.07
N ARG A 145 -0.41 12.88 9.21
CA ARG A 145 0.34 13.21 7.97
C ARG A 145 1.69 13.86 8.27
N LEU A 146 1.79 14.64 9.33
CA LEU A 146 3.05 15.19 9.80
C LEU A 146 4.01 14.06 10.21
N TYR A 147 3.54 13.14 11.09
CA TYR A 147 4.36 12.00 11.54
C TYR A 147 4.82 11.13 10.36
N SER A 148 3.91 10.83 9.44
CA SER A 148 4.23 10.06 8.23
C SER A 148 5.32 10.73 7.39
N GLN A 149 5.24 12.05 7.15
CA GLN A 149 6.22 12.74 6.33
C GLN A 149 7.61 12.78 6.95
N VAL A 150 7.74 12.85 8.28
CA VAL A 150 9.05 12.74 8.96
C VAL A 150 9.63 11.33 8.76
N ILE A 151 8.81 10.29 8.91
CA ILE A 151 9.23 8.90 8.66
C ILE A 151 9.59 8.69 7.18
N ASP A 152 8.82 9.25 6.26
CA ASP A 152 9.07 9.17 4.82
C ASP A 152 10.42 9.81 4.45
N ASN A 153 10.78 10.91 5.10
CA ASN A 153 12.10 11.53 4.92
C ASN A 153 13.24 10.61 5.37
N LEU A 154 13.10 9.94 6.54
CA LEU A 154 14.06 8.96 7.01
C LEU A 154 14.19 7.78 6.05
N ASN A 155 13.06 7.23 5.62
CA ASN A 155 13.01 6.14 4.64
C ASN A 155 13.64 6.55 3.31
N LYS A 156 13.41 7.79 2.87
CA LYS A 156 13.99 8.33 1.64
C LYS A 156 15.51 8.47 1.75
N ALA A 157 16.02 9.00 2.86
CA ALA A 157 17.45 9.11 3.10
C ALA A 157 18.16 7.75 3.05
N ALA A 158 17.62 6.75 3.77
CA ALA A 158 18.14 5.39 3.78
C ALA A 158 18.06 4.71 2.40
N SER A 159 16.95 4.88 1.68
CA SER A 159 16.73 4.29 0.36
C SER A 159 17.64 4.87 -0.73
N VAL A 160 17.94 6.16 -0.63
CA VAL A 160 18.84 6.87 -1.55
C VAL A 160 20.30 6.66 -1.18
N GLY A 161 20.59 6.40 0.13
CA GLY A 161 21.92 6.14 0.63
C GLY A 161 22.66 7.41 1.06
N PHE A 162 21.99 8.40 1.63
CA PHE A 162 22.64 9.56 2.25
C PHE A 162 22.30 9.65 3.74
N PRO A 163 23.16 10.28 4.56
CA PRO A 163 22.92 10.42 5.99
C PRO A 163 21.63 11.20 6.29
N TYR A 164 20.77 10.69 7.15
CA TYR A 164 19.50 11.34 7.51
C TYR A 164 19.69 12.76 8.07
N MET A 165 20.85 13.06 8.63
CA MET A 165 21.21 14.41 9.13
C MET A 165 21.24 15.48 8.04
N GLU A 166 21.38 15.08 6.75
CA GLU A 166 21.40 15.99 5.62
C GLU A 166 19.99 16.36 5.08
N ILE A 167 18.91 15.77 5.61
CA ILE A 167 17.54 15.95 5.08
C ILE A 167 17.16 17.43 5.08
N SER A 168 17.28 18.11 6.23
CA SER A 168 16.90 19.52 6.35
C SER A 168 17.75 20.44 5.47
N GLU A 169 19.04 20.18 5.36
CA GLU A 169 19.97 20.95 4.52
C GLU A 169 19.58 20.83 3.05
N ARG A 170 19.34 19.58 2.56
CA ARG A 170 18.93 19.34 1.17
C ARG A 170 17.62 20.03 0.81
N LEU A 171 16.62 19.93 1.70
CA LEU A 171 15.33 20.56 1.52
C LEU A 171 15.44 22.10 1.57
N SER A 172 16.19 22.63 2.54
CA SER A 172 16.34 24.08 2.72
C SER A 172 17.13 24.74 1.60
N SER A 173 18.16 24.10 1.07
CA SER A 173 18.95 24.61 -0.04
C SER A 173 18.20 24.62 -1.37
N ALA A 174 17.23 23.75 -1.53
CA ALA A 174 16.39 23.70 -2.73
C ALA A 174 15.14 24.59 -2.64
N TRP A 175 14.77 25.06 -1.44
CA TRP A 175 13.54 25.81 -1.24
C TRP A 175 13.65 27.26 -1.77
N VAL A 176 12.65 27.63 -2.58
CA VAL A 176 12.44 29.01 -3.06
C VAL A 176 11.06 29.46 -2.59
N GLY A 177 10.98 30.42 -1.70
CA GLY A 177 9.71 30.91 -1.17
C GLY A 177 9.82 31.44 0.25
N ASP A 178 8.74 31.35 1.03
CA ASP A 178 8.69 31.83 2.41
C ASP A 178 9.82 31.25 3.28
N PRO A 179 10.63 32.08 3.94
CA PRO A 179 11.66 31.64 4.88
C PRO A 179 11.13 30.81 6.05
N GLY A 180 9.85 30.97 6.39
CA GLY A 180 9.19 30.16 7.43
C GLY A 180 9.22 28.65 7.14
N GLN A 181 9.25 28.27 5.86
CA GLN A 181 9.37 26.87 5.44
C GLN A 181 10.69 26.21 5.88
N GLN A 182 11.79 26.97 5.91
CA GLN A 182 13.08 26.43 6.39
C GLN A 182 13.03 26.05 7.87
N ARG A 183 12.20 26.73 8.68
CA ARG A 183 11.98 26.36 10.07
C ARG A 183 11.24 25.00 10.15
N ILE A 184 10.23 24.79 9.30
CA ILE A 184 9.52 23.51 9.22
C ILE A 184 10.48 22.36 8.92
N TYR A 185 11.44 22.55 7.99
CA TYR A 185 12.45 21.53 7.68
C TYR A 185 13.40 21.26 8.85
N LYS A 186 13.75 22.29 9.63
CA LYS A 186 14.56 22.12 10.87
C LYS A 186 13.77 21.39 11.96
N ASP A 187 12.49 21.72 12.13
CA ASP A 187 11.61 21.05 13.08
C ASP A 187 11.44 19.55 12.72
N ALA A 188 11.30 19.25 11.41
CA ALA A 188 11.24 17.88 10.92
C ALA A 188 12.56 17.12 11.15
N GLN A 189 13.70 17.77 10.96
CA GLN A 189 15.03 17.19 11.24
C GLN A 189 15.21 16.88 12.72
N GLU A 190 14.84 17.80 13.61
CA GLU A 190 14.91 17.60 15.06
C GLU A 190 14.02 16.42 15.49
N SER A 191 12.80 16.35 14.95
CA SER A 191 11.89 15.22 15.17
C SER A 191 12.49 13.89 14.72
N ALA A 192 13.10 13.87 13.54
CA ALA A 192 13.79 12.71 13.00
C ALA A 192 14.98 12.29 13.88
N SER A 193 15.75 13.26 14.37
CA SER A 193 16.92 13.01 15.23
C SER A 193 16.52 12.44 16.58
N ARG A 194 15.48 13.00 17.22
CA ARG A 194 14.95 12.47 18.50
C ARG A 194 14.38 11.07 18.33
N PHE A 195 13.68 10.82 17.21
CA PHE A 195 13.16 9.48 16.90
C PHE A 195 14.29 8.47 16.69
N ARG A 196 15.33 8.84 15.96
CA ARG A 196 16.49 7.99 15.72
C ARG A 196 17.24 7.66 17.03
N GLN A 197 17.45 8.67 17.89
CA GLN A 197 18.06 8.48 19.20
C GLN A 197 17.22 7.51 20.05
N TYR A 198 15.90 7.71 20.10
CA TYR A 198 15.01 6.82 20.84
C TYR A 198 15.07 5.38 20.32
N CYS A 199 15.14 5.19 19.01
CA CYS A 199 15.29 3.87 18.40
C CYS A 199 16.60 3.17 18.85
N LEU A 200 17.72 3.91 18.90
CA LEU A 200 19.01 3.37 19.36
C LEU A 200 19.00 3.04 20.86
N GLU A 201 18.38 3.85 21.68
CA GLU A 201 18.24 3.64 23.13
C GLU A 201 17.41 2.39 23.47
N HIS A 202 16.44 2.02 22.63
CA HIS A 202 15.49 0.94 22.90
C HIS A 202 15.58 -0.27 21.92
N ASN A 203 16.65 -0.39 21.15
CA ASN A 203 16.85 -1.45 20.14
C ASN A 203 15.69 -1.56 19.14
N LEU A 204 15.08 -0.43 18.77
CA LEU A 204 13.99 -0.37 17.81
C LEU A 204 14.54 -0.15 16.40
N LEU A 205 14.06 -0.89 15.43
CA LEU A 205 14.45 -0.77 14.04
C LEU A 205 13.23 -0.45 13.18
N ASP A 206 13.10 0.78 12.76
CA ASP A 206 12.22 1.15 11.65
C ASP A 206 12.83 0.73 10.30
N PHE A 207 12.10 0.86 9.22
CA PHE A 207 12.58 0.47 7.90
C PHE A 207 13.88 1.19 7.50
N SER A 208 14.01 2.47 7.81
CA SER A 208 15.20 3.25 7.47
C SER A 208 16.45 2.79 8.23
N LEU A 209 16.34 2.61 9.54
CA LEU A 209 17.45 2.15 10.36
C LEU A 209 17.85 0.70 10.05
N GLN A 210 16.87 -0.16 9.78
CA GLN A 210 17.12 -1.54 9.33
C GLN A 210 17.96 -1.56 8.03
N LEU A 211 17.62 -0.72 7.06
CA LEU A 211 18.33 -0.63 5.79
C LEU A 211 19.75 -0.05 5.99
N GLU A 212 19.89 1.00 6.84
CA GLU A 212 21.18 1.59 7.18
C GLU A 212 22.10 0.60 7.89
N VAL A 213 21.61 -0.16 8.88
CA VAL A 213 22.37 -1.21 9.58
C VAL A 213 22.86 -2.27 8.58
N PHE A 214 21.98 -2.71 7.69
CA PHE A 214 22.35 -3.70 6.69
C PHE A 214 23.39 -3.16 5.71
N TRP A 215 23.12 -2.03 5.06
CA TRP A 215 23.94 -1.51 3.97
C TRP A 215 25.28 -0.92 4.45
N ASN A 216 25.25 -0.08 5.51
CA ASN A 216 26.44 0.63 5.95
C ASN A 216 27.36 -0.22 6.82
N PHE A 217 26.83 -1.28 7.46
CA PHE A 217 27.60 -2.07 8.40
C PHE A 217 27.66 -3.55 8.03
N LEU A 218 26.51 -4.28 8.01
CA LEU A 218 26.54 -5.73 7.86
C LEU A 218 27.03 -6.18 6.48
N TRP A 219 26.67 -5.46 5.43
CA TRP A 219 27.22 -5.76 4.09
C TRP A 219 28.76 -5.61 4.03
N ARG A 220 29.33 -4.76 4.86
CA ARG A 220 30.79 -4.54 4.99
C ARG A 220 31.46 -5.52 5.94
N ALA A 221 30.70 -6.23 6.78
CA ALA A 221 31.23 -7.24 7.70
C ALA A 221 31.60 -8.52 6.94
N PRO A 222 32.86 -9.01 7.03
CA PRO A 222 33.32 -10.17 6.26
C PRO A 222 32.44 -11.41 6.42
N GLU A 223 31.99 -11.68 7.65
CA GLU A 223 31.17 -12.86 7.98
C GLU A 223 29.80 -12.81 7.30
N CYS A 224 29.18 -11.65 7.28
CA CYS A 224 27.88 -11.45 6.62
C CYS A 224 28.03 -11.49 5.09
N HIS A 225 29.06 -10.83 4.57
CA HIS A 225 29.36 -10.81 3.12
C HIS A 225 29.64 -12.24 2.61
N GLU A 226 30.49 -13.00 3.28
CA GLU A 226 30.81 -14.39 2.93
C GLU A 226 29.56 -15.28 3.00
N PHE A 227 28.72 -15.12 4.05
CA PHE A 227 27.48 -15.86 4.19
C PHE A 227 26.56 -15.63 2.99
N LEU A 228 26.37 -14.38 2.57
CA LEU A 228 25.48 -14.06 1.46
C LEU A 228 26.02 -14.52 0.11
N THR A 229 27.33 -14.28 -0.15
CA THR A 229 27.96 -14.60 -1.42
C THR A 229 28.18 -16.09 -1.61
N SER A 230 28.42 -16.85 -0.54
CA SER A 230 28.51 -18.32 -0.61
C SER A 230 27.15 -19.00 -0.73
N ARG A 231 26.10 -18.38 -0.21
CA ARG A 231 24.75 -18.96 -0.24
C ARG A 231 24.07 -18.84 -1.60
N TYR A 232 24.18 -17.67 -2.24
CA TYR A 232 23.45 -17.37 -3.46
C TYR A 232 24.40 -17.28 -4.65
N SER A 233 24.32 -18.28 -5.54
CA SER A 233 25.10 -18.35 -6.78
C SER A 233 24.35 -17.83 -8.01
N HIS A 234 23.01 -17.75 -7.95
CA HIS A 234 22.17 -17.38 -9.07
C HIS A 234 21.17 -16.30 -8.68
N LEU A 235 21.08 -15.25 -9.49
CA LEU A 235 20.20 -14.11 -9.28
C LEU A 235 19.16 -13.97 -10.40
N ILE A 236 17.91 -13.75 -10.03
CA ILE A 236 16.88 -13.19 -10.90
C ILE A 236 16.37 -11.92 -10.23
N TYR A 237 16.56 -10.78 -10.86
CA TYR A 237 16.11 -9.48 -10.33
C TYR A 237 15.06 -8.88 -11.27
N ASP A 238 13.79 -8.96 -10.89
CA ASP A 238 12.67 -8.54 -11.73
C ASP A 238 12.13 -7.17 -11.32
N ASN A 239 11.73 -6.35 -12.30
CA ASN A 239 11.27 -4.98 -12.14
C ASN A 239 12.33 -4.06 -11.46
N ALA A 240 13.58 -4.17 -11.87
CA ALA A 240 14.68 -3.43 -11.27
C ALA A 240 14.46 -1.91 -11.26
N GLU A 241 13.76 -1.36 -12.26
CA GLU A 241 13.42 0.07 -12.37
C GLU A 241 12.51 0.61 -11.26
N GLU A 242 11.78 -0.26 -10.57
CA GLU A 242 10.88 0.11 -9.48
C GLU A 242 11.55 0.03 -8.10
N ASP A 243 12.83 -0.34 -8.03
CA ASP A 243 13.54 -0.47 -6.76
C ASP A 243 14.36 0.78 -6.41
N ILE A 244 14.90 0.79 -5.20
CA ILE A 244 15.59 1.92 -4.57
C ILE A 244 17.08 1.95 -4.93
N PRO A 245 17.72 3.13 -4.95
CA PRO A 245 19.14 3.28 -5.27
C PRO A 245 20.09 2.38 -4.48
N VAL A 246 19.86 2.24 -3.16
CA VAL A 246 20.70 1.36 -2.31
C VAL A 246 20.60 -0.11 -2.72
N ALA A 247 19.46 -0.56 -3.24
CA ALA A 247 19.33 -1.92 -3.79
C ALA A 247 20.21 -2.09 -5.02
N HIS A 248 20.27 -1.09 -5.88
CA HIS A 248 21.12 -1.12 -7.09
C HIS A 248 22.61 -1.04 -6.73
N ASP A 249 22.99 -0.26 -5.72
CA ASP A 249 24.38 -0.20 -5.24
C ASP A 249 24.81 -1.55 -4.65
N LEU A 250 23.96 -2.14 -3.80
CA LEU A 250 24.17 -3.48 -3.24
C LEU A 250 24.39 -4.51 -4.34
N LEU A 251 23.50 -4.53 -5.35
CA LEU A 251 23.61 -5.46 -6.45
C LEU A 251 24.79 -5.15 -7.37
N GLY A 252 25.13 -3.88 -7.53
CA GLY A 252 26.34 -3.47 -8.26
C GLY A 252 27.62 -4.06 -7.67
N GLU A 253 27.72 -4.10 -6.34
CA GLU A 253 28.85 -4.72 -5.63
C GLU A 253 28.74 -6.25 -5.59
N TRP A 254 27.53 -6.80 -5.50
CA TRP A 254 27.33 -8.24 -5.33
C TRP A 254 27.34 -9.01 -6.65
N LEU A 255 26.96 -8.37 -7.77
CA LEU A 255 26.80 -9.00 -9.07
C LEU A 255 28.03 -9.80 -9.55
N PRO A 256 29.29 -9.36 -9.28
CA PRO A 256 30.48 -10.15 -9.64
C PRO A 256 30.52 -11.54 -8.99
N ASN A 257 29.95 -11.71 -7.78
CA ASN A 257 29.98 -12.97 -7.03
C ASN A 257 28.94 -14.00 -7.48
N PHE A 258 27.92 -13.60 -8.25
CA PHE A 258 26.98 -14.56 -8.81
C PHE A 258 27.60 -15.31 -10.00
N ASP A 259 27.36 -16.61 -10.09
CA ASP A 259 27.70 -17.40 -11.28
C ASP A 259 26.82 -16.94 -12.45
N SER A 260 25.51 -16.80 -12.25
CA SER A 260 24.61 -16.27 -13.25
C SER A 260 23.66 -15.22 -12.69
N ALA A 261 23.27 -14.27 -13.54
CA ALA A 261 22.28 -13.26 -13.20
C ALA A 261 21.36 -12.94 -14.39
N LEU A 262 20.08 -12.74 -14.10
CA LEU A 262 19.11 -12.18 -15.03
C LEU A 262 18.50 -10.93 -14.38
N ILE A 263 18.87 -9.76 -14.91
CA ILE A 263 18.29 -8.47 -14.47
C ILE A 263 17.25 -8.06 -15.49
N ILE A 264 16.02 -7.89 -15.03
CA ILE A 264 14.86 -7.53 -15.84
C ILE A 264 14.50 -6.08 -15.58
N PHE A 265 14.42 -5.29 -16.64
CA PHE A 265 14.28 -3.84 -16.59
C PHE A 265 13.30 -3.32 -17.64
N ASP A 266 12.49 -2.32 -17.28
CA ASP A 266 11.63 -1.59 -18.19
C ASP A 266 12.02 -0.10 -18.17
N SER A 267 12.59 0.38 -19.29
CA SER A 267 13.07 1.78 -19.39
C SER A 267 11.96 2.84 -19.30
N GLU A 268 10.72 2.45 -19.57
CA GLU A 268 9.57 3.37 -19.61
C GLU A 268 8.74 3.32 -18.32
N ALA A 269 9.04 2.39 -17.41
CA ALA A 269 8.44 2.28 -16.09
C ALA A 269 9.13 3.20 -15.05
N GLY A 270 9.09 2.88 -13.80
CA GLY A 270 9.52 3.76 -12.72
C GLY A 270 8.35 4.59 -12.19
N TYR A 271 7.19 3.93 -12.03
CA TYR A 271 5.96 4.57 -11.54
C TYR A 271 6.07 5.05 -10.09
N ARG A 272 7.02 4.49 -9.33
CA ARG A 272 7.21 4.75 -7.90
C ARG A 272 8.36 5.72 -7.59
N ARG A 273 8.75 6.60 -8.52
CA ARG A 273 9.81 7.59 -8.27
C ARG A 273 9.57 8.43 -7.02
N PHE A 274 8.33 8.79 -6.75
CA PHE A 274 7.96 9.51 -5.51
C PHE A 274 8.18 8.68 -4.22
N LEU A 275 8.13 7.35 -4.30
CA LEU A 275 8.46 6.44 -3.20
C LEU A 275 9.92 6.01 -3.15
N GLY A 276 10.75 6.45 -4.10
CA GLY A 276 12.17 6.16 -4.10
C GLY A 276 12.68 5.29 -5.24
N ALA A 277 11.82 4.81 -6.15
CA ALA A 277 12.27 4.10 -7.34
C ALA A 277 13.24 4.95 -8.18
N ASP A 278 14.30 4.35 -8.67
CA ASP A 278 15.32 5.02 -9.46
C ASP A 278 15.73 4.21 -10.69
N PRO A 279 15.00 4.35 -11.81
CA PRO A 279 15.34 3.68 -13.07
C PRO A 279 16.76 4.00 -13.58
N ASP A 280 17.26 5.22 -13.28
CA ASP A 280 18.57 5.64 -13.79
C ASP A 280 19.70 4.88 -13.09
N SER A 281 19.56 4.62 -11.78
CA SER A 281 20.52 3.78 -11.04
C SER A 281 20.41 2.29 -11.43
N ALA A 282 19.18 1.79 -11.66
CA ALA A 282 18.95 0.43 -12.15
C ALA A 282 19.60 0.19 -13.52
N GLY A 283 19.43 1.15 -14.44
CA GLY A 283 20.00 1.06 -15.79
C GLY A 283 21.53 0.92 -15.81
N ARG A 284 22.23 1.45 -14.81
CA ARG A 284 23.69 1.32 -14.67
C ARG A 284 24.16 -0.12 -14.48
N LEU A 285 23.32 -0.99 -13.91
CA LEU A 285 23.62 -2.42 -13.77
C LEU A 285 23.87 -3.11 -15.13
N SER A 286 23.34 -2.57 -16.21
CA SER A 286 23.59 -3.07 -17.57
C SER A 286 25.07 -3.08 -17.95
N GLY A 287 25.88 -2.18 -17.36
CA GLY A 287 27.33 -2.14 -17.57
C GLY A 287 28.09 -3.30 -16.94
N LEU A 288 27.49 -4.01 -15.99
CA LEU A 288 28.08 -5.15 -15.28
C LEU A 288 27.63 -6.50 -15.84
N CYS A 289 26.73 -6.50 -16.83
CA CYS A 289 26.24 -7.71 -17.47
C CYS A 289 27.00 -7.99 -18.75
N SER A 290 27.32 -9.27 -19.00
CA SER A 290 28.03 -9.74 -20.20
C SER A 290 27.14 -9.73 -21.45
N SER A 291 25.82 -9.80 -21.28
CA SER A 291 24.84 -9.83 -22.37
C SER A 291 23.73 -8.80 -22.11
N LYS A 292 23.31 -8.11 -23.18
CA LYS A 292 22.16 -7.19 -23.18
C LYS A 292 21.19 -7.65 -24.24
N VAL A 293 19.95 -7.92 -23.83
CA VAL A 293 18.91 -8.41 -24.73
C VAL A 293 17.71 -7.47 -24.61
N GLU A 294 17.14 -7.09 -25.75
CA GLU A 294 15.94 -6.27 -25.82
C GLU A 294 14.81 -7.06 -26.48
N LEU A 295 13.66 -7.14 -25.78
CA LEU A 295 12.41 -7.63 -26.34
C LEU A 295 11.63 -6.44 -26.88
N ILE A 296 11.33 -6.42 -28.16
CA ILE A 296 10.72 -5.27 -28.84
C ILE A 296 9.19 -5.37 -28.85
N GLU A 297 8.65 -6.59 -28.94
CA GLU A 297 7.22 -6.80 -29.14
C GLU A 297 6.46 -6.91 -27.82
N SER A 298 5.34 -6.20 -27.73
CA SER A 298 4.34 -6.42 -26.69
C SER A 298 3.28 -7.41 -27.17
N PHE A 299 2.96 -8.41 -26.35
CA PHE A 299 1.90 -9.40 -26.62
C PHE A 299 0.55 -9.00 -25.99
N VAL A 300 0.47 -7.83 -25.40
CA VAL A 300 -0.72 -7.35 -24.69
C VAL A 300 -1.51 -6.37 -25.53
N THR A 301 -0.87 -5.35 -26.07
CA THR A 301 -1.52 -4.19 -26.67
C THR A 301 -1.85 -4.39 -28.15
N SER A 302 -3.06 -3.95 -28.58
CA SER A 302 -3.41 -3.84 -30.00
C SER A 302 -2.62 -2.72 -30.68
N ARG A 303 -2.65 -2.68 -32.01
CA ARG A 303 -1.99 -1.62 -32.82
C ARG A 303 -2.58 -0.24 -32.52
N GLU A 304 -3.90 -0.17 -32.32
CA GLU A 304 -4.63 1.03 -32.00
C GLU A 304 -4.21 1.61 -30.63
N ILE A 305 -4.02 0.74 -29.64
CA ILE A 305 -3.50 1.13 -28.33
C ILE A 305 -2.04 1.62 -28.43
N GLN A 306 -1.20 0.97 -29.25
CA GLN A 306 0.18 1.42 -29.47
C GLN A 306 0.21 2.78 -30.20
N SER A 307 -0.69 3.02 -31.16
CA SER A 307 -0.82 4.31 -31.82
C SER A 307 -1.27 5.41 -30.82
N LEU A 308 -2.23 5.08 -29.95
CA LEU A 308 -2.71 5.96 -28.91
C LEU A 308 -1.59 6.30 -27.89
N GLU A 309 -0.80 5.31 -27.49
CA GLU A 309 0.34 5.51 -26.58
C GLU A 309 1.35 6.52 -27.14
N LYS A 310 1.75 6.34 -28.40
CA LYS A 310 2.68 7.25 -29.09
C LYS A 310 2.10 8.68 -29.17
N ALA A 311 0.79 8.80 -29.43
CA ALA A 311 0.11 10.08 -29.48
C ALA A 311 0.13 10.78 -28.11
N PHE A 312 -0.16 10.06 -27.01
CA PHE A 312 -0.06 10.62 -25.66
C PHE A 312 1.38 11.01 -25.29
N ALA A 313 2.37 10.16 -25.56
CA ALA A 313 3.77 10.45 -25.30
C ALA A 313 4.20 11.75 -26.00
N SER A 314 3.79 11.95 -27.27
CA SER A 314 4.10 13.16 -28.02
C SER A 314 3.46 14.45 -27.47
N LYS A 315 2.40 14.36 -26.66
CA LYS A 315 1.71 15.53 -26.06
C LYS A 315 2.06 15.77 -24.61
N LEU A 316 2.49 14.72 -23.92
CA LEU A 316 2.83 14.79 -22.51
C LEU A 316 4.34 14.98 -22.27
N LEU A 317 5.20 14.57 -23.23
CA LEU A 317 6.65 14.70 -23.10
C LEU A 317 7.19 15.71 -24.14
N PRO A 318 7.90 16.76 -23.72
CA PRO A 318 8.32 17.86 -24.60
C PRO A 318 9.24 17.43 -25.73
N ASP A 319 10.09 16.42 -25.49
CA ASP A 319 11.15 15.99 -26.41
C ASP A 319 10.71 14.86 -27.37
N HIS A 320 9.44 14.44 -27.30
CA HIS A 320 8.93 13.42 -28.19
C HIS A 320 8.37 14.04 -29.49
N PRO A 321 8.79 13.54 -30.67
CA PRO A 321 8.26 14.01 -31.94
C PRO A 321 6.74 13.74 -32.02
N SER A 322 6.00 14.66 -32.64
CA SER A 322 4.55 14.46 -32.82
C SER A 322 4.31 13.28 -33.76
N GLN A 323 3.69 12.22 -33.22
CA GLN A 323 3.31 10.98 -33.91
C GLN A 323 1.82 10.74 -33.75
N ILE A 324 1.01 11.68 -34.20
CA ILE A 324 -0.45 11.58 -34.16
C ILE A 324 -0.95 11.29 -35.56
N TYR A 325 -1.67 10.18 -35.70
CA TYR A 325 -2.29 9.72 -36.94
C TYR A 325 -3.82 9.73 -36.79
N ALA A 326 -4.56 9.65 -37.89
CA ALA A 326 -6.03 9.64 -37.87
C ALA A 326 -6.62 8.49 -37.03
N ASP A 327 -5.92 7.36 -36.96
CA ASP A 327 -6.29 6.19 -36.18
C ASP A 327 -5.86 6.25 -34.71
N SER A 328 -5.09 7.27 -34.30
CA SER A 328 -4.56 7.37 -32.93
C SER A 328 -5.63 7.45 -31.84
N LEU A 329 -6.83 7.90 -32.17
CA LEU A 329 -7.93 8.02 -31.21
C LEU A 329 -9.01 6.94 -31.38
N VAL A 330 -8.85 5.99 -32.28
CA VAL A 330 -9.84 4.90 -32.51
C VAL A 330 -10.02 4.04 -31.25
N ALA A 331 -8.95 3.87 -30.45
CA ALA A 331 -9.01 3.11 -29.22
C ALA A 331 -9.66 3.86 -28.03
N ILE A 332 -10.03 5.14 -28.19
CA ILE A 332 -10.70 5.93 -27.16
C ILE A 332 -12.18 6.04 -27.46
N THR A 333 -13.01 5.78 -26.44
CA THR A 333 -14.44 6.05 -26.47
C THR A 333 -14.79 7.15 -25.48
N LEU A 334 -15.52 8.15 -25.95
CA LEU A 334 -16.00 9.29 -25.17
C LEU A 334 -17.51 9.17 -24.96
N PRO A 335 -18.08 9.82 -23.93
CA PRO A 335 -19.53 9.99 -23.82
C PRO A 335 -20.09 10.64 -25.10
N PRO A 336 -21.31 10.26 -25.55
CA PRO A 336 -21.91 10.82 -26.74
C PRO A 336 -22.11 12.34 -26.62
N SER A 337 -21.76 13.11 -27.67
CA SER A 337 -21.96 14.56 -27.70
C SER A 337 -23.45 14.99 -27.65
N GLU A 338 -24.35 14.11 -28.05
CA GLU A 338 -25.81 14.32 -28.01
C GLU A 338 -26.39 14.23 -26.59
N ASN A 339 -25.68 13.54 -25.67
CA ASN A 339 -26.06 13.40 -24.28
C ASN A 339 -24.86 13.67 -23.39
N PRO A 340 -24.44 14.94 -23.26
CA PRO A 340 -23.22 15.27 -22.52
C PRO A 340 -23.38 14.99 -21.03
N THR A 341 -22.38 14.36 -20.44
CA THR A 341 -22.27 14.10 -19.01
C THR A 341 -21.85 15.38 -18.28
N ARG A 342 -22.82 16.26 -18.00
CA ARG A 342 -22.54 17.53 -17.31
C ARG A 342 -22.18 17.34 -15.84
N PHE A 343 -22.89 16.44 -15.16
CA PHE A 343 -22.75 16.17 -13.75
C PHE A 343 -22.05 14.84 -13.49
N TYR A 344 -21.34 14.78 -12.37
CA TYR A 344 -20.60 13.60 -11.94
C TYR A 344 -21.46 12.30 -11.89
N PRO A 345 -22.67 12.27 -11.34
CA PRO A 345 -23.52 11.09 -11.38
C PRO A 345 -23.87 10.59 -12.81
N GLN A 346 -24.05 11.51 -13.77
CA GLN A 346 -24.33 11.14 -15.16
C GLN A 346 -23.15 10.43 -15.82
N MET A 347 -21.92 10.82 -15.47
CA MET A 347 -20.72 10.10 -15.89
C MET A 347 -20.73 8.66 -15.36
N LEU A 348 -21.08 8.45 -14.09
CA LEU A 348 -21.16 7.12 -13.50
C LEU A 348 -22.29 6.27 -14.11
N ASP A 349 -23.43 6.89 -14.44
CA ASP A 349 -24.55 6.24 -15.13
C ASP A 349 -24.11 5.76 -16.52
N TRP A 350 -23.43 6.62 -17.28
CA TRP A 350 -22.88 6.26 -18.59
C TRP A 350 -21.84 5.13 -18.50
N VAL A 351 -20.90 5.22 -17.58
CA VAL A 351 -19.87 4.19 -17.36
C VAL A 351 -20.51 2.84 -17.05
N SER A 352 -21.50 2.81 -16.15
CA SER A 352 -22.19 1.58 -15.77
C SER A 352 -22.99 0.97 -16.92
N ALA A 353 -23.64 1.82 -17.74
CA ALA A 353 -24.37 1.41 -18.93
C ALA A 353 -23.42 0.80 -19.98
N GLU A 354 -22.24 1.43 -20.22
CA GLU A 354 -21.25 0.92 -21.16
C GLU A 354 -20.62 -0.40 -20.68
N ILE A 355 -20.34 -0.55 -19.38
CA ILE A 355 -19.87 -1.83 -18.81
C ILE A 355 -20.90 -2.93 -19.08
N ARG A 356 -22.19 -2.65 -18.82
CA ARG A 356 -23.28 -3.59 -19.13
C ARG A 356 -23.32 -3.95 -20.61
N ARG A 357 -23.25 -2.96 -21.49
CA ARG A 357 -23.26 -3.16 -22.94
C ARG A 357 -22.10 -4.06 -23.38
N LEU A 358 -20.90 -3.80 -22.91
CA LEU A 358 -19.71 -4.59 -23.24
C LEU A 358 -19.86 -6.05 -22.81
N ILE A 359 -20.42 -6.30 -21.63
CA ILE A 359 -20.64 -7.66 -21.12
C ILE A 359 -21.76 -8.36 -21.90
N THR A 360 -22.91 -7.69 -22.11
CA THR A 360 -24.09 -8.34 -22.66
C THR A 360 -24.11 -8.41 -24.18
N GLU A 361 -23.58 -7.40 -24.89
CA GLU A 361 -23.64 -7.31 -26.35
C GLU A 361 -22.34 -7.74 -27.02
N GLU A 362 -21.20 -7.42 -26.42
CA GLU A 362 -19.88 -7.78 -26.97
C GLU A 362 -19.29 -9.04 -26.32
N GLY A 363 -19.88 -9.56 -25.24
CA GLY A 363 -19.43 -10.78 -24.58
C GLY A 363 -18.09 -10.65 -23.87
N ILE A 364 -17.69 -9.43 -23.47
CA ILE A 364 -16.44 -9.20 -22.73
C ILE A 364 -16.61 -9.74 -21.31
N PRO A 365 -15.73 -10.63 -20.85
CA PRO A 365 -15.77 -11.13 -19.47
C PRO A 365 -15.60 -10.01 -18.46
N PRO A 366 -16.32 -9.99 -17.32
CA PRO A 366 -16.22 -8.95 -16.31
C PRO A 366 -14.79 -8.74 -15.77
N GLU A 367 -14.00 -9.80 -15.63
CA GLU A 367 -12.61 -9.75 -15.17
C GLU A 367 -11.63 -9.09 -16.16
N GLU A 368 -12.03 -8.93 -17.41
CA GLU A 368 -11.27 -8.22 -18.44
C GLU A 368 -11.61 -6.72 -18.51
N ILE A 369 -12.46 -6.23 -17.60
CA ILE A 369 -12.86 -4.84 -17.50
C ILE A 369 -12.32 -4.24 -16.19
N VAL A 370 -11.61 -3.11 -16.28
CA VAL A 370 -11.13 -2.37 -15.13
C VAL A 370 -11.59 -0.92 -15.18
N VAL A 371 -12.03 -0.41 -14.02
CA VAL A 371 -12.43 0.99 -13.84
C VAL A 371 -11.41 1.68 -12.95
N LEU A 372 -10.75 2.68 -13.49
CA LEU A 372 -9.62 3.38 -12.90
C LEU A 372 -9.94 4.84 -12.62
N GLY A 373 -9.58 5.33 -11.46
CA GLY A 373 -9.61 6.74 -11.12
C GLY A 373 -8.26 7.19 -10.58
N PRO A 374 -7.98 8.50 -10.51
CA PRO A 374 -6.79 9.00 -9.83
C PRO A 374 -6.79 8.57 -8.36
N TYR A 375 -7.96 8.63 -7.73
CA TYR A 375 -8.26 8.14 -6.38
C TYR A 375 -9.57 7.34 -6.42
N LEU A 376 -9.78 6.49 -5.43
CA LEU A 376 -11.03 5.76 -5.27
C LEU A 376 -11.61 6.03 -3.87
N PRO A 377 -12.17 7.23 -3.61
CA PRO A 377 -12.81 7.55 -2.35
C PRO A 377 -14.05 6.67 -2.12
N ASP A 378 -14.46 6.51 -0.87
CA ASP A 378 -15.59 5.66 -0.52
C ASP A 378 -16.91 6.09 -1.19
N ALA A 379 -17.14 7.38 -1.35
CA ALA A 379 -18.31 7.91 -2.04
C ALA A 379 -18.37 7.45 -3.51
N LEU A 380 -17.26 7.59 -4.25
CA LEU A 380 -17.16 7.10 -5.63
C LEU A 380 -17.35 5.58 -5.69
N ARG A 381 -16.64 4.85 -4.83
CA ARG A 381 -16.74 3.39 -4.79
C ARG A 381 -18.16 2.93 -4.50
N PHE A 382 -18.82 3.51 -3.48
CA PHE A 382 -20.19 3.19 -3.13
C PHE A 382 -21.16 3.51 -4.29
N SER A 383 -21.05 4.71 -4.86
CA SER A 383 -21.90 5.14 -5.96
C SER A 383 -21.80 4.23 -7.20
N LEU A 384 -20.58 3.80 -7.53
CA LEU A 384 -20.35 2.93 -8.67
C LEU A 384 -20.76 1.48 -8.36
N SER A 385 -20.43 0.96 -7.17
CA SER A 385 -20.81 -0.39 -6.78
C SER A 385 -22.33 -0.58 -6.72
N THR A 386 -23.07 0.39 -6.18
CA THR A 386 -24.54 0.35 -6.15
C THR A 386 -25.12 0.22 -7.56
N ARG A 387 -24.60 0.98 -8.54
CA ARG A 387 -25.04 0.89 -9.95
C ARG A 387 -24.73 -0.47 -10.56
N LEU A 388 -23.55 -1.02 -10.29
CA LEU A 388 -23.19 -2.35 -10.79
C LEU A 388 -24.04 -3.45 -10.15
N ASP A 389 -24.36 -3.33 -8.85
CA ASP A 389 -25.26 -4.25 -8.14
C ASP A 389 -26.68 -4.20 -8.70
N GLU A 390 -27.23 -3.02 -8.98
CA GLU A 390 -28.53 -2.83 -9.65
C GLU A 390 -28.56 -3.49 -11.03
N LEU A 391 -27.44 -3.48 -11.74
CA LEU A 391 -27.26 -4.14 -13.04
C LEU A 391 -26.89 -5.63 -12.93
N GLN A 392 -26.75 -6.17 -11.71
CA GLN A 392 -26.32 -7.54 -11.41
C GLN A 392 -24.93 -7.89 -11.99
N ILE A 393 -24.05 -6.90 -12.12
CA ILE A 393 -22.67 -7.06 -12.59
C ILE A 393 -21.75 -7.33 -11.40
N PRO A 394 -21.02 -8.45 -11.38
CA PRO A 394 -20.08 -8.73 -10.32
C PRO A 394 -18.91 -7.73 -10.37
N TRP A 395 -18.58 -7.16 -9.23
CA TRP A 395 -17.47 -6.22 -9.08
C TRP A 395 -16.59 -6.57 -7.89
N ARG A 396 -15.35 -6.08 -7.95
CA ARG A 396 -14.39 -6.11 -6.84
C ARG A 396 -13.62 -4.80 -6.79
N SER A 397 -13.17 -4.40 -5.63
CA SER A 397 -12.44 -3.15 -5.45
C SER A 397 -11.08 -3.40 -4.84
N LEU A 398 -10.05 -2.78 -5.43
CA LEU A 398 -8.78 -2.59 -4.77
C LEU A 398 -8.86 -1.31 -3.97
N ARG A 399 -9.10 -1.45 -2.68
CA ARG A 399 -9.06 -0.30 -1.80
C ARG A 399 -7.61 0.09 -1.52
N PRO A 400 -7.27 1.39 -1.57
CA PRO A 400 -6.21 1.89 -0.73
C PRO A 400 -6.59 1.56 0.72
N SER A 401 -5.61 1.25 1.55
CA SER A 401 -5.77 0.87 2.95
C SER A 401 -6.84 1.71 3.65
N ARG A 402 -7.94 1.07 4.10
CA ARG A 402 -8.82 1.68 5.09
C ARG A 402 -8.13 1.63 6.44
N SER A 403 -8.28 2.69 7.18
CA SER A 403 -7.99 2.67 8.60
C SER A 403 -8.82 1.57 9.27
N LEU A 404 -8.21 0.75 10.11
CA LEU A 404 -8.96 -0.21 10.95
C LEU A 404 -10.07 0.47 11.76
N ARG A 405 -9.88 1.74 12.11
CA ARG A 405 -10.88 2.57 12.77
C ARG A 405 -12.20 2.68 11.99
N GLU A 406 -12.12 2.73 10.67
CA GLU A 406 -13.29 2.92 9.80
C GLU A 406 -14.01 1.60 9.43
N GLU A 407 -13.40 0.45 9.77
CA GLU A 407 -14.02 -0.84 9.51
C GLU A 407 -15.10 -1.15 10.55
N PRO A 408 -16.35 -1.41 10.12
CA PRO A 408 -17.48 -1.70 11.02
C PRO A 408 -17.20 -2.82 12.03
N ALA A 409 -16.54 -3.88 11.59
CA ALA A 409 -16.19 -4.99 12.46
C ALA A 409 -15.15 -4.58 13.52
N SER A 410 -14.17 -3.74 13.17
CA SER A 410 -13.21 -3.21 14.14
C SER A 410 -13.89 -2.31 15.17
N HIS A 411 -14.78 -1.42 14.72
CA HIS A 411 -15.53 -0.55 15.60
C HIS A 411 -16.36 -1.34 16.61
N CYS A 412 -17.06 -2.38 16.14
CA CYS A 412 -17.78 -3.30 17.01
C CYS A 412 -16.86 -3.95 18.07
N LEU A 413 -15.75 -4.55 17.64
CA LEU A 413 -14.80 -5.23 18.53
C LEU A 413 -14.19 -4.30 19.56
N LEU A 414 -13.84 -3.08 19.17
CA LEU A 414 -13.23 -2.09 20.07
C LEU A 414 -14.23 -1.55 21.07
N THR A 415 -15.47 -1.25 20.66
CA THR A 415 -16.53 -0.84 21.57
C THR A 415 -16.84 -1.93 22.60
N LEU A 416 -16.88 -3.20 22.19
CA LEU A 416 -17.07 -4.32 23.13
C LEU A 416 -15.86 -4.47 24.06
N ALA A 417 -14.64 -4.19 23.59
CA ALA A 417 -13.45 -4.17 24.45
C ALA A 417 -13.51 -3.01 25.46
N GLU A 418 -13.96 -1.82 25.08
CA GLU A 418 -14.18 -0.70 25.99
C GLU A 418 -15.20 -1.03 27.07
N LEU A 419 -16.32 -1.68 26.68
CA LEU A 419 -17.30 -2.18 27.62
C LEU A 419 -16.74 -3.24 28.56
N ALA A 420 -15.87 -4.11 28.11
CA ALA A 420 -15.27 -5.17 28.94
C ALA A 420 -14.18 -4.66 29.91
N HIS A 421 -13.61 -3.50 29.65
CA HIS A 421 -12.51 -2.92 30.44
C HIS A 421 -12.87 -1.53 31.02
N PRO A 422 -13.80 -1.43 31.95
CA PRO A 422 -14.21 -0.14 32.54
C PRO A 422 -13.05 0.62 33.20
N GLY A 423 -12.00 -0.08 33.63
CA GLY A 423 -10.76 0.52 34.19
C GLY A 423 -10.00 1.42 33.21
N TRP A 424 -10.24 1.34 31.92
CA TRP A 424 -9.68 2.27 30.95
C TRP A 424 -10.29 3.66 31.02
N ASN A 425 -11.47 3.78 31.61
CA ASN A 425 -12.25 5.03 31.68
C ASN A 425 -12.52 5.65 30.28
N ILE A 426 -12.55 4.81 29.25
CA ILE A 426 -13.04 5.15 27.92
C ILE A 426 -14.54 4.87 27.91
N ARG A 427 -15.34 5.88 27.57
CA ARG A 427 -16.80 5.79 27.61
C ARG A 427 -17.36 5.82 26.20
N PRO A 428 -17.70 4.67 25.61
CA PRO A 428 -18.35 4.65 24.31
C PRO A 428 -19.67 5.45 24.38
N THR A 429 -20.02 6.10 23.29
CA THR A 429 -21.31 6.77 23.19
C THR A 429 -22.44 5.73 23.05
N LYS A 430 -23.67 6.11 23.35
CA LYS A 430 -24.84 5.24 23.13
C LYS A 430 -24.95 4.82 21.65
N PHE A 431 -24.52 5.68 20.74
CA PHE A 431 -24.47 5.37 19.32
C PHE A 431 -23.43 4.27 19.02
N ASP A 432 -22.24 4.35 19.59
CA ASP A 432 -21.20 3.33 19.42
C ASP A 432 -21.67 1.97 19.94
N VAL A 433 -22.34 1.96 21.10
CA VAL A 433 -22.91 0.73 21.68
C VAL A 433 -24.03 0.16 20.81
N ALA A 434 -24.93 1.03 20.31
CA ALA A 434 -25.99 0.60 19.38
C ALA A 434 -25.38 0.01 18.09
N TYR A 435 -24.35 0.66 17.57
CA TYR A 435 -23.65 0.17 16.39
C TYR A 435 -22.92 -1.16 16.65
N ALA A 436 -22.33 -1.32 17.84
CA ALA A 436 -21.73 -2.59 18.24
C ALA A 436 -22.77 -3.71 18.32
N PHE A 437 -23.96 -3.46 18.87
CA PHE A 437 -25.04 -4.46 18.91
C PHE A 437 -25.58 -4.80 17.51
N LEU A 438 -25.72 -3.78 16.64
CA LEU A 438 -26.13 -3.96 15.25
C LEU A 438 -25.20 -4.94 14.51
N TYR A 439 -23.89 -4.81 14.73
CA TYR A 439 -22.90 -5.65 14.08
C TYR A 439 -22.65 -6.99 14.80
N ALA A 440 -22.76 -7.02 16.12
CA ALA A 440 -22.52 -8.21 16.91
C ALA A 440 -23.65 -9.23 16.79
N ILE A 441 -24.91 -8.79 16.67
CA ILE A 441 -26.09 -9.66 16.68
C ILE A 441 -26.64 -9.82 15.25
N ASP A 442 -26.67 -11.05 14.76
CA ASP A 442 -27.12 -11.34 13.40
C ASP A 442 -28.58 -10.95 13.16
N GLY A 443 -28.83 -10.25 12.06
CA GLY A 443 -30.18 -9.81 11.67
C GLY A 443 -30.77 -8.64 12.48
N MET A 444 -30.03 -8.06 13.44
CA MET A 444 -30.48 -6.88 14.17
C MET A 444 -30.49 -5.65 13.25
N ASP A 445 -31.54 -4.85 13.34
CA ASP A 445 -31.62 -3.56 12.64
C ASP A 445 -31.24 -2.38 13.55
N LEU A 446 -30.94 -1.24 12.91
CA LEU A 446 -30.48 -0.04 13.60
C LEU A 446 -31.49 0.49 14.63
N VAL A 447 -32.80 0.42 14.35
CA VAL A 447 -33.83 0.95 15.26
C VAL A 447 -33.91 0.14 16.55
N ARG A 448 -33.84 -1.19 16.42
CA ARG A 448 -33.82 -2.10 17.57
C ARG A 448 -32.51 -2.01 18.35
N ALA A 449 -31.37 -1.91 17.66
CA ALA A 449 -30.06 -1.73 18.27
C ALA A 449 -30.00 -0.43 19.08
N GLN A 450 -30.49 0.68 18.51
CA GLN A 450 -30.58 1.97 19.18
C GLN A 450 -31.49 1.90 20.40
N LEU A 451 -32.69 1.31 20.27
CA LEU A 451 -33.64 1.16 21.37
C LEU A 451 -33.06 0.34 22.54
N LEU A 452 -32.36 -0.76 22.19
CA LEU A 452 -31.69 -1.61 23.18
C LEU A 452 -30.59 -0.82 23.91
N ALA A 453 -29.68 -0.20 23.18
CA ALA A 453 -28.55 0.56 23.75
C ALA A 453 -29.00 1.72 24.64
N GLU A 454 -30.05 2.45 24.23
CA GLU A 454 -30.64 3.56 25.02
C GLU A 454 -31.06 3.10 26.41
N ILE A 455 -31.57 1.88 26.57
CA ILE A 455 -32.13 1.37 27.81
C ILE A 455 -31.07 0.63 28.64
N VAL A 456 -30.26 -0.23 28.00
CA VAL A 456 -29.39 -1.14 28.75
C VAL A 456 -28.03 -0.54 29.08
N TYR A 457 -27.57 0.46 28.30
CA TYR A 457 -26.25 1.02 28.52
C TYR A 457 -26.24 2.21 29.46
N HIS A 458 -25.48 2.09 30.55
CA HIS A 458 -25.26 3.12 31.55
C HIS A 458 -23.84 3.69 31.39
N SER A 459 -23.74 4.83 30.71
CA SER A 459 -22.44 5.47 30.38
C SER A 459 -21.64 5.94 31.60
N LYS A 460 -22.34 6.22 32.75
CA LYS A 460 -21.65 6.66 33.97
C LYS A 460 -20.76 5.57 34.55
N ASP A 461 -21.23 4.33 34.57
CA ASP A 461 -20.55 3.19 35.17
C ASP A 461 -20.01 2.21 34.13
N ILE A 462 -20.18 2.54 32.84
CA ILE A 462 -19.82 1.68 31.71
C ILE A 462 -20.40 0.26 31.88
N SER A 463 -21.69 0.17 32.28
CA SER A 463 -22.36 -1.08 32.61
C SER A 463 -23.53 -1.37 31.67
N LEU A 464 -23.92 -2.65 31.60
CA LEU A 464 -25.02 -3.16 30.80
C LEU A 464 -26.07 -3.81 31.72
N SER A 465 -27.31 -3.34 31.68
CA SER A 465 -28.41 -3.96 32.43
C SER A 465 -29.00 -5.16 31.69
N GLY A 466 -29.59 -6.11 32.45
CA GLY A 466 -30.17 -7.33 31.86
C GLY A 466 -31.41 -7.05 31.02
N PHE A 467 -31.64 -7.85 29.97
CA PHE A 467 -32.81 -7.73 29.09
C PHE A 467 -34.13 -7.95 29.86
N ALA A 468 -34.14 -8.82 30.86
CA ALA A 468 -35.29 -9.07 31.72
C ALA A 468 -35.75 -7.84 32.55
N GLN A 469 -34.88 -6.85 32.74
CA GLN A 469 -35.21 -5.60 33.45
C GLN A 469 -35.92 -4.58 32.56
N ILE A 470 -36.01 -4.84 31.25
CA ILE A 470 -36.71 -3.99 30.28
C ILE A 470 -38.23 -4.24 30.40
N ARG A 471 -39.04 -3.19 30.23
CA ARG A 471 -40.51 -3.31 30.19
C ARG A 471 -40.93 -4.27 29.05
N THR A 472 -41.92 -5.12 29.31
CA THR A 472 -42.40 -6.15 28.40
C THR A 472 -42.75 -5.61 27.00
N GLU A 473 -43.45 -4.45 26.93
CA GLU A 473 -43.82 -3.80 25.68
C GLU A 473 -42.58 -3.44 24.79
N VAL A 474 -41.49 -3.12 25.45
CA VAL A 474 -40.23 -2.79 24.74
C VAL A 474 -39.44 -4.05 24.39
N GLN A 475 -39.49 -5.07 25.25
CA GLN A 475 -38.92 -6.40 24.91
C GLN A 475 -39.55 -6.96 23.63
N GLU A 476 -40.88 -6.84 23.50
CA GLU A 476 -41.59 -7.25 22.28
C GLU A 476 -41.15 -6.48 21.03
N ARG A 477 -40.90 -5.19 21.16
CA ARG A 477 -40.40 -4.35 20.05
C ARG A 477 -38.98 -4.69 19.65
N ILE A 478 -38.10 -5.03 20.59
CA ILE A 478 -36.74 -5.49 20.35
C ILE A 478 -36.74 -6.92 19.80
N THR A 479 -37.68 -7.73 20.23
CA THR A 479 -37.88 -9.16 20.09
C THR A 479 -37.02 -10.01 21.03
N TYR A 480 -37.61 -11.12 21.50
CA TYR A 480 -36.96 -12.01 22.46
C TYR A 480 -35.74 -12.72 21.89
N ILE A 481 -35.71 -12.93 20.55
CA ILE A 481 -34.55 -13.54 19.86
C ILE A 481 -33.30 -12.66 20.01
N PHE A 482 -33.42 -11.38 19.71
CA PHE A 482 -32.31 -10.46 19.88
C PHE A 482 -31.96 -10.21 21.34
N GLY A 483 -32.98 -10.21 22.23
CA GLY A 483 -32.79 -10.14 23.68
C GLY A 483 -31.97 -11.30 24.21
N GLN A 484 -32.19 -12.51 23.72
CA GLN A 484 -31.42 -13.70 24.10
C GLN A 484 -29.95 -13.59 23.63
N GLN A 485 -29.71 -13.16 22.40
CA GLN A 485 -28.35 -12.96 21.90
C GLN A 485 -27.61 -11.85 22.66
N TYR A 486 -28.32 -10.79 23.00
CA TYR A 486 -27.79 -9.73 23.86
C TYR A 486 -27.38 -10.26 25.24
N GLU A 487 -28.23 -11.11 25.88
CA GLU A 487 -27.90 -11.68 27.19
C GLU A 487 -26.65 -12.57 27.15
N VAL A 488 -26.49 -13.39 26.11
CA VAL A 488 -25.28 -14.20 25.92
C VAL A 488 -24.04 -13.30 25.84
N LEU A 489 -24.09 -12.22 25.06
CA LEU A 489 -22.99 -11.26 24.93
C LEU A 489 -22.73 -10.53 26.27
N ARG A 490 -23.79 -10.06 26.94
CA ARG A 490 -23.70 -9.36 28.23
C ARG A 490 -23.09 -10.24 29.31
N GLU A 491 -23.60 -11.47 29.46
CA GLU A 491 -23.11 -12.43 30.45
C GLU A 491 -21.66 -12.80 30.23
N TRP A 492 -21.24 -12.94 28.96
CA TRP A 492 -19.84 -13.18 28.63
C TRP A 492 -18.95 -11.99 29.04
N ILE A 493 -19.38 -10.74 28.76
CA ILE A 493 -18.64 -9.53 29.16
C ILE A 493 -18.56 -9.44 30.70
N GLU A 494 -19.66 -9.69 31.42
CA GLU A 494 -19.67 -9.63 32.87
C GLU A 494 -18.81 -10.75 33.49
N PHE A 495 -18.83 -11.94 32.92
CA PHE A 495 -17.94 -13.05 33.34
C PHE A 495 -16.46 -12.68 33.14
N TYR A 496 -16.14 -12.07 31.99
CA TYR A 496 -14.77 -11.59 31.72
C TYR A 496 -14.34 -10.53 32.74
N ARG A 497 -15.19 -9.58 33.09
CA ARG A 497 -14.90 -8.52 34.08
C ARG A 497 -14.59 -9.05 35.48
N GLN A 498 -15.06 -10.24 35.83
CA GLN A 498 -14.81 -10.87 37.14
C GLN A 498 -13.42 -11.52 37.21
N GLN A 499 -12.67 -11.58 36.11
CA GLN A 499 -11.32 -12.13 36.11
C GLN A 499 -10.38 -11.21 36.91
N SER A 500 -9.52 -11.81 37.75
CA SER A 500 -8.56 -11.08 38.58
C SER A 500 -7.45 -10.40 37.77
N VAL A 501 -7.12 -10.95 36.61
CA VAL A 501 -6.10 -10.42 35.68
C VAL A 501 -6.71 -10.31 34.29
N PRO A 502 -6.84 -9.12 33.70
CA PRO A 502 -7.34 -8.96 32.35
C PRO A 502 -6.33 -9.52 31.34
N ASP A 503 -6.86 -10.18 30.31
CA ASP A 503 -6.05 -10.64 29.19
C ASP A 503 -5.39 -9.45 28.45
N PRO A 504 -4.23 -9.65 27.79
CA PRO A 504 -3.77 -8.73 26.77
C PRO A 504 -4.84 -8.52 25.69
N LEU A 505 -4.95 -7.31 25.14
CA LEU A 505 -6.05 -6.95 24.23
C LEU A 505 -6.15 -7.88 23.01
N ASP A 506 -5.02 -8.34 22.45
CA ASP A 506 -5.03 -9.32 21.34
C ASP A 506 -5.62 -10.68 21.76
N HIS A 507 -5.40 -11.14 22.99
CA HIS A 507 -6.00 -12.35 23.52
C HIS A 507 -7.49 -12.16 23.81
N PHE A 508 -7.86 -11.03 24.41
CA PHE A 508 -9.27 -10.66 24.62
C PHE A 508 -10.07 -10.69 23.31
N LEU A 509 -9.54 -10.04 22.25
CA LEU A 509 -10.21 -10.00 20.95
C LEU A 509 -10.36 -11.39 20.32
N ARG A 510 -9.36 -12.26 20.46
CA ARG A 510 -9.46 -13.65 19.99
C ARG A 510 -10.54 -14.44 20.73
N ARG A 511 -10.63 -14.27 22.05
CA ARG A 511 -11.65 -14.94 22.88
C ARG A 511 -13.05 -14.41 22.54
N LEU A 512 -13.23 -13.10 22.46
CA LEU A 512 -14.51 -12.50 22.10
C LEU A 512 -14.98 -13.00 20.71
N PHE A 513 -14.08 -13.01 19.74
CA PHE A 513 -14.39 -13.55 18.41
C PHE A 513 -14.73 -15.04 18.47
N GLY A 514 -13.86 -15.87 19.05
CA GLY A 514 -14.00 -17.33 19.03
C GLY A 514 -15.14 -17.85 19.91
N GLU A 515 -15.34 -17.26 21.08
CA GLU A 515 -16.32 -17.75 22.08
C GLU A 515 -17.73 -17.18 21.83
N VAL A 516 -17.87 -16.00 21.20
CA VAL A 516 -19.16 -15.33 21.01
C VAL A 516 -19.44 -14.98 19.56
N LEU A 517 -18.68 -14.03 18.96
CA LEU A 517 -19.08 -13.37 17.72
C LEU A 517 -19.09 -14.31 16.50
N SER A 518 -18.27 -15.35 16.48
CA SER A 518 -18.25 -16.38 15.41
C SER A 518 -19.35 -17.44 15.57
N GLN A 519 -20.10 -17.44 16.70
CA GLN A 519 -21.12 -18.44 16.98
C GLN A 519 -22.43 -18.14 16.24
N LYS A 520 -23.26 -19.18 16.07
CA LYS A 520 -24.57 -19.02 15.41
C LYS A 520 -25.45 -18.00 16.14
N GLY A 521 -26.03 -17.06 15.40
CA GLY A 521 -26.84 -15.96 15.91
C GLY A 521 -26.08 -14.68 16.13
N PHE A 522 -24.76 -14.67 15.83
CA PHE A 522 -23.91 -13.48 15.87
C PHE A 522 -23.43 -13.07 14.49
N GLY A 523 -23.21 -11.77 14.28
CA GLY A 523 -22.99 -11.14 12.99
C GLY A 523 -21.66 -11.49 12.31
N PHE A 524 -20.70 -12.09 13.04
CA PHE A 524 -19.44 -12.57 12.46
C PHE A 524 -19.52 -14.06 12.04
N HIS A 525 -20.61 -14.75 12.39
CA HIS A 525 -20.85 -16.11 11.94
C HIS A 525 -21.05 -16.13 10.42
N ARG A 526 -20.22 -16.85 9.66
CA ARG A 526 -20.24 -16.89 8.18
C ARG A 526 -19.93 -15.56 7.47
N ASN A 527 -19.49 -14.55 8.19
CA ASN A 527 -19.05 -13.27 7.62
C ASN A 527 -17.53 -13.26 7.48
N ASN A 528 -17.04 -13.68 6.30
CA ASN A 528 -15.61 -13.76 6.04
C ASN A 528 -14.89 -12.43 6.09
N ASP A 529 -15.56 -11.32 5.73
CA ASP A 529 -14.95 -9.99 5.75
C ASP A 529 -14.78 -9.48 7.19
N ALA A 530 -15.80 -9.69 8.04
CA ALA A 530 -15.70 -9.38 9.47
C ALA A 530 -14.63 -10.24 10.17
N ALA A 531 -14.54 -11.54 9.85
CA ALA A 531 -13.53 -12.43 10.39
C ALA A 531 -12.10 -11.99 9.98
N ARG A 532 -11.92 -11.58 8.72
CA ARG A 532 -10.64 -11.07 8.22
C ARG A 532 -10.24 -9.76 8.91
N THR A 533 -11.19 -8.85 9.08
CA THR A 533 -10.97 -7.60 9.81
C THR A 533 -10.60 -7.87 11.26
N ALA A 534 -11.27 -8.81 11.92
CA ALA A 534 -10.93 -9.23 13.29
C ALA A 534 -9.50 -9.81 13.37
N ALA A 535 -9.12 -10.67 12.42
CA ALA A 535 -7.76 -11.22 12.37
C ALA A 535 -6.70 -10.12 12.17
N SER A 536 -6.97 -9.15 11.29
CA SER A 536 -6.08 -8.00 11.06
C SER A 536 -5.95 -7.11 12.30
N LEU A 537 -7.06 -6.86 13.02
CA LEU A 537 -7.05 -6.11 14.26
C LEU A 537 -6.23 -6.83 15.36
N VAL A 538 -6.44 -8.13 15.51
CA VAL A 538 -5.67 -8.97 16.44
C VAL A 538 -4.17 -8.93 16.13
N GLU A 539 -3.81 -9.04 14.86
CA GLU A 539 -2.40 -8.96 14.43
C GLU A 539 -1.79 -7.58 14.71
N SER A 540 -2.53 -6.50 14.49
CA SER A 540 -2.09 -5.14 14.80
C SER A 540 -1.82 -4.96 16.29
N VAL A 541 -2.77 -5.38 17.14
CA VAL A 541 -2.62 -5.32 18.60
C VAL A 541 -1.43 -6.15 19.08
N LEU A 542 -1.23 -7.35 18.50
CA LEU A 542 -0.09 -8.21 18.83
C LEU A 542 1.25 -7.53 18.48
N LYS A 543 1.38 -6.99 17.27
CA LYS A 543 2.58 -6.27 16.84
C LYS A 543 2.85 -5.03 17.70
N PHE A 544 1.77 -4.30 18.04
CA PHE A 544 1.87 -3.19 18.97
C PHE A 544 2.39 -3.62 20.34
N ARG A 545 1.81 -4.65 20.94
CA ARG A 545 2.25 -5.19 22.22
C ARG A 545 3.71 -5.62 22.19
N GLN A 546 4.15 -6.32 21.15
CA GLN A 546 5.54 -6.74 20.98
C GLN A 546 6.50 -5.54 20.87
N ALA A 547 6.10 -4.50 20.16
CA ALA A 547 6.92 -3.31 20.01
C ALA A 547 6.96 -2.45 21.28
N MET A 548 5.89 -2.44 22.08
CA MET A 548 5.76 -1.59 23.28
C MET A 548 6.35 -2.22 24.53
N ASP A 549 6.64 -3.52 24.55
CA ASP A 549 7.11 -4.23 25.73
C ASP A 549 8.32 -3.57 26.41
N PRO A 550 9.37 -3.12 25.70
CA PRO A 550 10.50 -2.42 26.29
C PRO A 550 10.14 -1.08 26.94
N ALA A 551 9.27 -0.29 26.27
CA ALA A 551 8.89 1.03 26.74
C ALA A 551 8.04 1.01 28.03
N PHE A 552 7.31 -0.08 28.27
CA PHE A 552 6.51 -0.28 29.47
C PHE A 552 7.29 -0.96 30.61
N THR A 553 8.38 -1.65 30.31
CA THR A 553 9.20 -2.33 31.32
C THR A 553 9.98 -1.35 32.20
N ASP A 554 10.37 -0.19 31.65
CA ASP A 554 11.09 0.84 32.39
C ASP A 554 10.23 1.57 33.45
N LYS A 555 8.92 1.47 33.40
CA LYS A 555 7.99 2.25 34.25
C LYS A 555 7.41 1.49 35.43
N THR A 556 7.58 0.17 35.54
CA THR A 556 6.90 -0.64 36.56
C THR A 556 7.83 -1.64 37.27
N SER A 557 7.79 -1.64 38.61
CA SER A 557 8.44 -2.66 39.44
C SER A 557 7.78 -4.04 39.22
N ALA A 558 8.57 -5.10 39.22
CA ALA A 558 8.35 -6.41 38.59
C ALA A 558 7.11 -7.22 39.02
N GLU A 559 6.39 -6.93 40.11
CA GLU A 559 5.28 -7.75 40.59
C GLU A 559 3.86 -7.16 40.46
N ALA A 560 3.72 -5.84 40.52
CA ALA A 560 2.46 -5.17 40.15
C ALA A 560 2.37 -4.92 38.62
N GLY A 561 3.45 -5.22 37.92
CA GLY A 561 3.73 -4.75 36.56
C GLY A 561 2.86 -5.39 35.46
N SER A 562 2.52 -6.66 35.54
CA SER A 562 1.87 -7.32 34.38
C SER A 562 0.38 -6.94 34.25
N LEU A 563 -0.30 -6.66 35.34
CA LEU A 563 -1.73 -6.29 35.38
C LEU A 563 -1.96 -4.88 34.87
N LEU A 564 -1.21 -3.92 35.42
CA LEU A 564 -1.26 -2.52 35.01
C LEU A 564 -0.75 -2.36 33.57
N LYS A 565 0.29 -3.11 33.20
CA LYS A 565 0.88 -3.12 31.87
C LYS A 565 -0.13 -3.52 30.77
N ASN A 566 -0.88 -4.61 30.97
CA ASN A 566 -1.88 -5.06 29.99
C ASN A 566 -3.03 -4.07 29.85
N LEU A 567 -3.50 -3.50 30.96
CA LEU A 567 -4.55 -2.48 30.96
C LEU A 567 -4.10 -1.20 30.26
N GLU A 568 -2.90 -0.69 30.60
CA GLU A 568 -2.39 0.54 30.00
C GLU A 568 -2.10 0.36 28.49
N MET A 569 -1.54 -0.77 28.08
CA MET A 569 -1.27 -1.04 26.66
C MET A 569 -2.54 -1.13 25.82
N GLY A 570 -3.58 -1.78 26.33
CA GLY A 570 -4.89 -1.86 25.64
C GLY A 570 -5.53 -0.48 25.48
N LYS A 571 -5.52 0.31 26.55
CA LYS A 571 -6.02 1.70 26.53
C LYS A 571 -5.25 2.57 25.54
N GLU A 572 -3.92 2.49 25.54
CA GLU A 572 -3.04 3.26 24.67
C GLU A 572 -3.26 2.90 23.19
N TYR A 573 -3.42 1.60 22.89
CA TYR A 573 -3.73 1.14 21.54
C TYR A 573 -5.05 1.72 21.02
N ILE A 574 -6.10 1.66 21.82
CA ILE A 574 -7.42 2.21 21.45
C ILE A 574 -7.32 3.73 21.25
N GLY A 575 -6.67 4.45 22.17
CA GLY A 575 -6.46 5.88 22.03
C GLY A 575 -5.76 6.26 20.74
N MET A 576 -4.70 5.54 20.37
CA MET A 576 -3.98 5.77 19.12
C MET A 576 -4.83 5.47 17.87
N LEU A 577 -5.63 4.42 17.93
CA LEU A 577 -6.52 4.08 16.84
C LEU A 577 -7.60 5.17 16.67
N GLN A 578 -8.17 5.65 17.77
CA GLN A 578 -9.16 6.76 17.77
C GLN A 578 -8.55 8.08 17.26
N ASP A 579 -7.31 8.37 17.62
CA ASP A 579 -6.55 9.53 17.13
C ASP A 579 -6.10 9.35 15.66
N GLY A 580 -6.29 8.17 15.07
CA GLY A 580 -5.89 7.86 13.69
C GLY A 580 -4.37 7.70 13.50
N VAL A 581 -3.59 7.57 14.56
CA VAL A 581 -2.12 7.35 14.49
C VAL A 581 -1.81 6.00 13.88
N ILE A 582 -2.62 4.98 14.18
CA ILE A 582 -2.58 3.67 13.53
C ILE A 582 -3.51 3.73 12.32
N ALA A 583 -3.06 4.33 11.24
CA ALA A 583 -3.92 4.65 10.10
C ALA A 583 -3.99 3.55 9.05
N ALA A 584 -3.02 2.64 8.95
CA ALA A 584 -2.85 1.85 7.75
C ALA A 584 -2.54 0.39 8.05
N GLN A 585 -3.52 -0.39 8.47
CA GLN A 585 -3.46 -1.78 8.08
C GLN A 585 -4.10 -1.94 6.71
N TYR A 586 -3.29 -2.43 5.79
CA TYR A 586 -3.78 -3.00 4.56
C TYR A 586 -4.62 -4.23 4.94
N VAL A 587 -5.93 -4.06 5.04
CA VAL A 587 -6.80 -5.21 4.93
C VAL A 587 -6.48 -5.78 3.55
N GLU A 588 -5.87 -6.96 3.51
CA GLU A 588 -5.58 -7.67 2.27
C GLU A 588 -6.91 -8.00 1.55
N ALA A 589 -7.55 -6.99 1.00
CA ALA A 589 -8.63 -7.16 0.04
C ALA A 589 -8.16 -7.91 -1.22
N TRP A 590 -6.86 -8.24 -1.26
CA TRP A 590 -6.15 -8.79 -2.39
C TRP A 590 -6.45 -10.25 -2.71
N GLN A 591 -7.01 -11.03 -1.78
CA GLN A 591 -6.98 -12.48 -1.96
C GLN A 591 -8.32 -13.20 -2.12
N ALA A 592 -9.45 -12.57 -1.99
CA ALA A 592 -10.74 -13.28 -2.01
C ALA A 592 -11.87 -12.61 -2.78
N GLY A 593 -11.55 -11.72 -3.72
CA GLY A 593 -12.53 -11.25 -4.69
C GLY A 593 -12.85 -12.34 -5.69
N ARG A 594 -14.11 -12.43 -6.13
CA ARG A 594 -14.50 -13.22 -7.29
C ARG A 594 -13.52 -12.89 -8.42
N ASN A 595 -12.81 -13.89 -8.95
CA ASN A 595 -11.89 -13.68 -10.08
C ASN A 595 -12.63 -13.19 -11.32
N GLU A 596 -13.91 -13.51 -11.46
CA GLU A 596 -14.82 -13.16 -12.58
C GLU A 596 -15.63 -11.90 -12.23
N ALA A 597 -14.96 -10.76 -12.08
CA ALA A 597 -15.60 -9.52 -11.65
C ALA A 597 -14.89 -8.28 -12.20
N VAL A 598 -15.65 -7.22 -12.49
CA VAL A 598 -15.14 -5.89 -12.85
C VAL A 598 -14.26 -5.34 -11.72
N LEU A 599 -13.06 -4.91 -12.06
CA LEU A 599 -12.11 -4.38 -11.09
C LEU A 599 -12.22 -2.86 -10.95
N LEU A 600 -12.46 -2.36 -9.74
CA LEU A 600 -12.41 -0.94 -9.39
C LEU A 600 -11.10 -0.65 -8.68
N ALA A 601 -10.27 0.26 -9.20
CA ALA A 601 -8.95 0.53 -8.62
C ALA A 601 -8.47 1.97 -8.80
N PRO A 602 -7.63 2.49 -7.89
CA PRO A 602 -6.79 3.64 -8.20
C PRO A 602 -5.78 3.29 -9.30
N ALA A 603 -5.55 4.21 -10.23
CA ALA A 603 -4.69 3.98 -11.39
C ALA A 603 -3.27 3.50 -11.01
N HIS A 604 -2.62 4.14 -10.05
CA HIS A 604 -1.31 3.72 -9.56
C HIS A 604 -1.32 2.32 -8.93
N THR A 605 -2.38 1.98 -8.17
CA THR A 605 -2.52 0.65 -7.55
C THR A 605 -2.66 -0.44 -8.61
N PHE A 606 -3.44 -0.17 -9.66
CA PHE A 606 -3.60 -1.09 -10.79
C PHE A 606 -2.26 -1.35 -11.50
N LEU A 607 -1.44 -0.31 -11.73
CA LEU A 607 -0.11 -0.48 -12.33
C LEU A 607 0.77 -1.44 -11.52
N MET A 608 0.70 -1.36 -10.19
CA MET A 608 1.49 -2.21 -9.29
C MET A 608 1.05 -3.68 -9.27
N MET A 609 -0.13 -4.00 -9.78
CA MET A 609 -0.56 -5.40 -9.97
C MET A 609 0.09 -6.06 -11.17
N ASN A 610 0.60 -5.28 -12.10
CA ASN A 610 1.19 -5.73 -13.36
C ASN A 610 0.30 -6.72 -14.15
N GLN A 611 -1.02 -6.49 -14.15
CA GLN A 611 -2.01 -7.32 -14.86
C GLN A 611 -2.60 -6.55 -16.04
N PRO A 612 -2.75 -7.16 -17.23
CA PRO A 612 -3.44 -6.55 -18.34
C PRO A 612 -4.96 -6.70 -18.21
N ALA A 613 -5.71 -5.78 -18.84
CA ALA A 613 -7.16 -5.85 -19.01
C ALA A 613 -7.54 -5.52 -20.45
N THR A 614 -8.62 -6.10 -20.94
CA THR A 614 -9.08 -5.86 -22.31
C THR A 614 -9.65 -4.46 -22.45
N ILE A 615 -10.43 -4.01 -21.47
CA ILE A 615 -11.09 -2.71 -21.46
C ILE A 615 -10.67 -1.94 -20.20
N GLN A 616 -10.33 -0.67 -20.37
CA GLN A 616 -10.10 0.25 -19.27
C GLN A 616 -11.09 1.41 -19.31
N PHE A 617 -11.71 1.72 -18.18
CA PHE A 617 -12.45 2.96 -17.95
C PHE A 617 -11.60 3.89 -17.12
N TRP A 618 -11.35 5.11 -17.59
CA TRP A 618 -10.63 6.14 -16.84
C TRP A 618 -11.61 7.21 -16.37
N LEU A 619 -11.96 7.15 -15.09
CA LEU A 619 -12.90 8.06 -14.47
C LEU A 619 -12.25 9.42 -14.21
N ASP A 620 -13.08 10.47 -14.21
CA ASP A 620 -12.60 11.82 -13.89
C ASP A 620 -11.42 12.27 -14.75
N ALA A 621 -11.42 11.93 -16.04
CA ALA A 621 -10.30 12.26 -16.92
C ALA A 621 -10.06 13.78 -17.06
N GLY A 622 -11.02 14.62 -16.67
CA GLY A 622 -10.90 16.07 -16.55
C GLY A 622 -10.33 16.56 -15.22
N SER A 623 -10.13 15.68 -14.23
CA SER A 623 -9.64 16.06 -12.90
C SER A 623 -8.15 16.41 -12.87
N GLY A 624 -7.77 17.37 -12.02
CA GLY A 624 -6.39 17.64 -11.65
C GLY A 624 -5.72 16.45 -10.93
N GLY A 625 -6.49 15.57 -10.28
CA GLY A 625 -5.99 14.44 -9.51
C GLY A 625 -5.15 13.44 -10.30
N TRP A 626 -5.20 13.45 -11.65
CA TRP A 626 -4.37 12.59 -12.50
C TRP A 626 -2.89 12.98 -12.50
N TRP A 627 -2.55 14.21 -12.08
CA TRP A 627 -1.16 14.65 -12.05
C TRP A 627 -0.76 15.36 -10.75
N GLU A 628 -1.72 15.91 -10.00
CA GLU A 628 -1.45 16.63 -8.77
C GLU A 628 -0.93 15.70 -7.68
N ARG A 629 0.15 16.15 -7.05
CA ARG A 629 0.64 15.48 -5.84
C ARG A 629 -0.12 15.97 -4.62
N LEU A 630 -0.23 15.10 -3.63
CA LEU A 630 -0.70 15.50 -2.31
C LEU A 630 0.24 16.56 -1.72
N PHE A 631 -0.33 17.59 -1.12
CA PHE A 631 0.45 18.62 -0.41
C PHE A 631 1.25 17.99 0.74
N GLN A 632 2.56 18.11 0.68
CA GLN A 632 3.51 17.52 1.62
C GLN A 632 4.53 18.56 2.07
N PRO A 633 4.20 19.44 3.04
CA PRO A 633 5.04 20.58 3.40
C PRO A 633 6.36 20.19 4.07
N LEU A 634 6.50 18.98 4.62
CA LEU A 634 7.71 18.55 5.31
C LEU A 634 8.72 17.83 4.41
N THR A 635 8.36 17.56 3.16
CA THR A 635 9.21 16.75 2.26
C THR A 635 9.14 17.24 0.82
N GLN A 636 10.17 16.91 0.05
CA GLN A 636 10.19 17.01 -1.42
C GLN A 636 10.93 15.79 -1.97
N PRO A 637 10.19 14.74 -2.40
CA PRO A 637 10.79 13.46 -2.73
C PRO A 637 11.77 13.50 -3.91
N TYR A 638 11.62 14.47 -4.82
CA TYR A 638 12.55 14.65 -5.94
C TYR A 638 13.84 15.34 -5.52
N VAL A 639 13.77 16.35 -4.64
CA VAL A 639 14.95 16.98 -4.04
C VAL A 639 15.77 16.01 -3.22
N LEU A 640 15.10 15.11 -2.52
CA LEU A 640 15.75 14.03 -1.75
C LEU A 640 16.18 12.83 -2.63
N SER A 641 15.99 12.89 -3.95
CA SER A 641 16.44 11.82 -4.85
C SER A 641 17.93 11.95 -5.19
N ARG A 642 18.50 10.87 -5.71
CA ARG A 642 19.92 10.81 -6.13
C ARG A 642 20.19 11.68 -7.37
N SER A 643 19.19 11.86 -8.22
CA SER A 643 19.31 12.62 -9.45
C SER A 643 19.26 14.15 -9.25
N TRP A 644 18.89 14.64 -8.05
CA TRP A 644 18.85 16.06 -7.76
C TRP A 644 20.23 16.62 -7.41
N GLU A 645 20.63 17.69 -8.09
CA GLU A 645 21.88 18.37 -7.84
C GLU A 645 21.83 19.17 -6.53
N ARG A 646 22.86 18.99 -5.67
CA ARG A 646 22.93 19.70 -4.39
C ARG A 646 22.98 21.21 -4.62
N ASN A 647 22.29 21.96 -3.77
CA ASN A 647 22.17 23.42 -3.81
C ASN A 647 21.47 24.00 -5.04
N ARG A 648 20.89 23.18 -5.89
CA ARG A 648 20.01 23.63 -6.94
C ARG A 648 18.63 23.95 -6.37
N ALA A 649 18.08 25.14 -6.69
CA ALA A 649 16.73 25.52 -6.28
C ALA A 649 15.67 24.70 -7.03
N TRP A 650 14.64 24.26 -6.31
CA TRP A 650 13.45 23.64 -6.88
C TRP A 650 12.46 24.75 -7.26
N THR A 651 12.14 24.85 -8.52
CA THR A 651 11.28 25.90 -9.08
C THR A 651 9.91 25.34 -9.50
N ASP A 652 8.95 26.24 -9.75
CA ASP A 652 7.65 25.86 -10.32
C ASP A 652 7.78 25.12 -11.65
N ALA A 653 8.79 25.42 -12.43
CA ALA A 653 9.09 24.71 -13.68
C ALA A 653 9.52 23.27 -13.43
N ASP A 654 10.32 23.00 -12.39
CA ASP A 654 10.71 21.65 -11.97
C ASP A 654 9.50 20.88 -11.48
N ASP A 655 8.61 21.52 -10.72
CA ASP A 655 7.37 20.89 -10.22
C ASP A 655 6.43 20.54 -11.38
N GLN A 656 6.24 21.45 -12.33
CA GLN A 656 5.45 21.18 -13.52
C GLN A 656 6.05 20.05 -14.37
N ALA A 657 7.35 20.04 -14.58
CA ALA A 657 8.04 18.99 -15.32
C ALA A 657 7.91 17.61 -14.62
N ALA A 658 8.07 17.55 -13.30
CA ALA A 658 7.90 16.33 -12.51
C ALA A 658 6.47 15.79 -12.59
N ASN A 659 5.46 16.67 -12.47
CA ASN A 659 4.05 16.30 -12.58
C ASN A 659 3.72 15.80 -14.00
N GLN A 660 4.24 16.46 -15.02
CA GLN A 660 4.05 16.08 -16.43
C GLN A 660 4.68 14.72 -16.75
N GLN A 661 5.90 14.48 -16.27
CA GLN A 661 6.55 13.17 -16.39
C GLN A 661 5.77 12.06 -15.65
N THR A 662 5.26 12.36 -14.46
CA THR A 662 4.45 11.42 -13.68
C THR A 662 3.17 11.04 -14.43
N LEU A 663 2.46 12.03 -14.97
CA LEU A 663 1.28 11.80 -15.80
C LEU A 663 1.62 10.97 -17.06
N ALA A 664 2.69 11.33 -17.77
CA ALA A 664 3.11 10.61 -18.97
C ALA A 664 3.39 9.13 -18.67
N ARG A 665 4.17 8.83 -17.62
CA ARG A 665 4.45 7.46 -17.19
C ARG A 665 3.19 6.71 -16.78
N LEU A 666 2.30 7.36 -16.01
CA LEU A 666 1.04 6.76 -15.59
C LEU A 666 0.20 6.35 -16.80
N ILE A 667 -0.04 7.28 -17.73
CA ILE A 667 -0.87 7.03 -18.91
C ILE A 667 -0.23 5.97 -19.83
N THR A 668 1.06 6.06 -20.12
CA THR A 668 1.79 5.06 -20.90
C THR A 668 1.73 3.69 -20.23
N GLY A 669 1.94 3.62 -18.91
CA GLY A 669 1.85 2.38 -18.16
C GLY A 669 0.46 1.74 -18.19
N LEU A 670 -0.60 2.53 -18.12
CA LEU A 670 -1.98 2.06 -18.25
C LEU A 670 -2.26 1.53 -19.66
N LEU A 671 -1.87 2.27 -20.70
CA LEU A 671 -2.05 1.85 -22.09
C LEU A 671 -1.31 0.54 -22.39
N LYS A 672 -0.08 0.36 -21.92
CA LYS A 672 0.68 -0.89 -22.07
C LYS A 672 0.03 -2.09 -21.38
N ARG A 673 -0.93 -1.88 -20.49
CA ARG A 673 -1.74 -2.91 -19.84
C ARG A 673 -3.17 -2.97 -20.39
N CYS A 674 -3.48 -2.21 -21.44
CA CYS A 674 -4.76 -2.23 -22.13
C CYS A 674 -4.66 -3.06 -23.42
N ARG A 675 -5.57 -4.02 -23.62
CA ARG A 675 -5.55 -4.85 -24.83
C ARG A 675 -6.21 -4.17 -26.01
N SER A 676 -7.37 -3.52 -25.81
CA SER A 676 -8.17 -3.06 -26.95
C SER A 676 -8.68 -1.62 -26.86
N ARG A 677 -9.34 -1.21 -25.79
CA ARG A 677 -10.03 0.09 -25.75
C ARG A 677 -10.00 0.76 -24.39
N VAL A 678 -10.01 2.10 -24.42
CA VAL A 678 -10.10 2.97 -23.26
C VAL A 678 -11.40 3.80 -23.36
N PHE A 679 -12.20 3.76 -22.31
CA PHE A 679 -13.40 4.58 -22.14
C PHE A 679 -13.09 5.72 -21.16
N LEU A 680 -13.34 6.96 -21.56
CA LEU A 680 -13.07 8.13 -20.73
C LEU A 680 -14.33 8.58 -20.02
N GLY A 681 -14.36 8.38 -18.70
CA GLY A 681 -15.39 8.98 -17.85
C GLY A 681 -15.11 10.47 -17.69
N LEU A 682 -15.95 11.28 -18.34
CA LEU A 682 -15.86 12.73 -18.34
C LEU A 682 -17.14 13.32 -17.75
N SER A 683 -16.99 14.42 -17.00
CA SER A 683 -18.07 15.29 -16.61
C SER A 683 -17.57 16.74 -16.67
N ASP A 684 -18.48 17.69 -17.00
CA ASP A 684 -18.10 19.11 -16.99
C ASP A 684 -17.78 19.60 -15.58
N LEU A 685 -18.54 19.10 -14.61
CA LEU A 685 -18.38 19.42 -13.18
C LEU A 685 -17.97 18.16 -12.41
N GLY A 686 -16.91 18.28 -11.63
CA GLY A 686 -16.46 17.22 -10.72
C GLY A 686 -17.41 17.01 -9.53
N GLU A 687 -17.07 16.07 -8.65
CA GLU A 687 -17.86 15.74 -7.44
C GLU A 687 -18.15 16.97 -6.57
N ALA A 688 -17.18 17.89 -6.46
CA ALA A 688 -17.32 19.14 -5.68
C ALA A 688 -17.98 20.30 -6.47
N GLY A 689 -18.48 20.06 -7.68
CA GLY A 689 -19.15 21.06 -8.51
C GLY A 689 -18.23 22.03 -9.25
N PHE A 690 -16.92 21.81 -9.28
CA PHE A 690 -15.97 22.62 -10.03
C PHE A 690 -15.76 22.12 -11.46
N GLU A 691 -15.51 23.03 -12.39
CA GLU A 691 -15.19 22.69 -13.78
C GLU A 691 -13.95 21.80 -13.88
N GLN A 692 -14.04 20.78 -14.71
CA GLN A 692 -13.00 19.79 -14.95
C GLN A 692 -12.18 20.19 -16.19
N ARG A 693 -10.94 20.67 -15.96
CA ARG A 693 -10.01 21.09 -17.03
C ARG A 693 -8.59 20.57 -16.79
N GLY A 694 -8.49 19.34 -16.30
CA GLY A 694 -7.20 18.73 -15.96
C GLY A 694 -6.28 18.48 -17.16
N PRO A 695 -5.01 18.17 -16.90
CA PRO A 695 -3.99 18.06 -17.95
C PRO A 695 -4.20 16.85 -18.87
N LEU A 696 -4.77 15.76 -18.39
CA LEU A 696 -5.10 14.60 -19.22
C LEU A 696 -6.14 14.98 -20.28
N LEU A 697 -7.23 15.64 -19.90
CA LEU A 697 -8.26 16.11 -20.83
C LEU A 697 -7.69 17.11 -21.84
N LYS A 698 -6.81 18.04 -21.38
CA LYS A 698 -6.12 18.97 -22.27
C LYS A 698 -5.24 18.28 -23.31
N ALA A 699 -4.57 17.18 -22.93
CA ALA A 699 -3.77 16.40 -23.88
C ALA A 699 -4.67 15.74 -24.96
N ILE A 700 -5.82 15.21 -24.55
CA ILE A 700 -6.80 14.61 -25.46
C ILE A 700 -7.34 15.66 -26.47
N TRP A 701 -7.76 16.83 -25.98
CA TRP A 701 -8.22 17.91 -26.86
C TRP A 701 -7.14 18.36 -27.85
N LYS A 702 -5.89 18.49 -27.42
CA LYS A 702 -4.79 18.83 -28.33
C LYS A 702 -4.62 17.76 -29.44
N MET A 703 -4.74 16.48 -29.10
CA MET A 703 -4.70 15.41 -30.11
C MET A 703 -5.86 15.50 -31.08
N GLN A 704 -7.08 15.72 -30.59
CA GLN A 704 -8.27 15.87 -31.43
C GLN A 704 -8.15 17.07 -32.41
N MET A 705 -7.69 18.21 -31.90
CA MET A 705 -7.48 19.41 -32.75
C MET A 705 -6.41 19.16 -33.83
N GLU A 706 -5.32 18.47 -33.50
CA GLU A 706 -4.28 18.20 -34.49
C GLU A 706 -4.75 17.24 -35.59
N ILE A 707 -5.53 16.20 -35.24
CA ILE A 707 -6.13 15.29 -36.22
C ILE A 707 -7.10 16.06 -37.15
N ARG A 708 -7.93 16.92 -36.56
CA ARG A 708 -8.87 17.74 -37.34
C ARG A 708 -8.15 18.66 -38.32
N ASN A 709 -7.13 19.39 -37.86
CA ASN A 709 -6.35 20.30 -38.71
C ASN A 709 -5.61 19.55 -39.85
N ARG A 710 -5.20 18.28 -39.63
CA ARG A 710 -4.56 17.48 -40.69
C ARG A 710 -5.55 16.94 -41.71
N ASN A 711 -6.80 16.72 -41.32
CA ASN A 711 -7.86 16.26 -42.23
C ASN A 711 -8.46 17.42 -43.05
N GLU A 712 -8.28 18.67 -42.59
CA GLU A 712 -8.74 19.88 -43.30
C GLU A 712 -7.66 20.45 -44.27
N ASN A 713 -6.40 20.01 -44.15
CA ASN A 713 -5.30 20.29 -45.07
C ASN A 713 -5.03 19.10 -46.02
#